data_c0cafd95084233dd86c2ab2b5ede724c
#
_entry.id   c0cafd95084233dd86c2ab2b5ede724c
#
_cell.length_a   1.000
_cell.length_b   1.000
_cell.length_c   1.000
_cell.angle_alpha   90.00
_cell.angle_beta   90.00
_cell.angle_gamma   90.00
#
_symmetry.space_group_name_H-M   'P 1'
#
loop_
_entity.id
_entity.type
_entity.pdbx_description
1 polymer ?
#
loop_
_entity_poly.entity_id
_entity_poly.type
_entity_poly.pdbx_seq_one_letter_code
_entity_poly.pdbx_strand_id
1 'polypeptide(L)'
;MKRLFIFLMSLSAALAASAQTYPYQDASLTPEERAKDLLGRLSVEQKVMLMDYDSPEIPEFGIRKYNWWNEALHGSARNGLATVFPQAVGMAASWNDELLEEVFDVASTEQRIKFSIARDEEGVRRYHGLTVWTPNINIFRDPRWGRGQETYGEDPYLTTVMGRAVVNGLQGDPDQKYDKLHACLKHFAIHSGPEYERHVFNVEEVSWRDLNETYLYAFERLVKTTDVKEVMCAYNAYEGKPCCGSDKLLIKILREQWGFDGLVVTDCWAVNDFFREGHHNIFPNDPATSTAFSVRSGADLECGDSFFTLMDAYKDGKVSEADLDRAVLRILKARFELGEMDPEESVSWNSIPRELLASDQHHELALKMARETMTLLQNRNNALPLRKDAKYAVVGPNAADSLVLWGNYNGIPRKTITVLEGIQAKIGAENVVYAKGCEIAAKAVDEGRYSETEGNYHDEALSRTSGAETASVTDLSMFDEVDAIIFVGGLSPKLEGEEMRVNFKGFKGGDRTSIELPETQRAYIQELKKTGKPIIFVHLSGSAVAMAPEAEACDAILQGWYAGQAGGEAVADVLFGDYNPAGRLPVTFYASDADLPDFGDYDMPGHTYRYFKGKPLFPFGHGLSFSKFKYRRAKYRDGVLRIPVKNVSKIDGDEVVQVYIKKADDVDGPIMSLRGFKRVPVKAGKKAVVEIPMSAENIDLFNPETGKMEAAPGKYIVYYGGTSDITKLRKLKITIR
;
A
#
# COMPACT_ATOMS: atom_id res chain seq x y z
N MET A 1 -31.47 7.94 -89.57
CA MET A 1 -30.92 6.81 -88.82
C MET A 1 -30.69 7.21 -87.40
N LYS A 2 -31.62 6.97 -86.51
CA LYS A 2 -31.56 7.28 -85.13
C LYS A 2 -31.20 5.99 -84.38
N ARG A 3 -30.00 5.93 -83.75
CA ARG A 3 -29.60 4.84 -82.87
C ARG A 3 -30.15 5.08 -81.49
N LEU A 4 -31.04 4.20 -81.04
CA LEU A 4 -31.58 4.16 -79.70
C LEU A 4 -30.56 3.55 -78.80
N PHE A 5 -30.03 4.29 -77.83
CA PHE A 5 -29.18 3.79 -76.72
C PHE A 5 -30.12 3.36 -75.58
N ILE A 6 -30.22 2.09 -75.35
CA ILE A 6 -30.88 1.53 -74.16
C ILE A 6 -29.86 1.49 -73.01
N PHE A 7 -30.06 2.32 -72.00
CA PHE A 7 -29.31 2.31 -70.73
C PHE A 7 -29.91 1.19 -69.84
N LEU A 8 -29.23 0.08 -69.73
CA LEU A 8 -29.51 -0.90 -68.66
C LEU A 8 -28.95 -0.34 -67.35
N MET A 9 -29.82 0.17 -66.50
CA MET A 9 -29.52 0.35 -65.07
C MET A 9 -29.53 -1.03 -64.40
N SER A 10 -28.37 -1.58 -64.18
CA SER A 10 -28.17 -2.70 -63.25
C SER A 10 -28.37 -2.19 -61.83
N LEU A 11 -29.52 -2.47 -61.23
CA LEU A 11 -29.83 -2.25 -59.84
C LEU A 11 -29.03 -3.29 -59.04
N SER A 12 -27.83 -2.97 -58.65
CA SER A 12 -27.08 -3.74 -57.65
C SER A 12 -27.73 -3.46 -56.29
N ALA A 13 -28.67 -4.29 -55.91
CA ALA A 13 -29.12 -4.36 -54.54
C ALA A 13 -27.94 -4.89 -53.72
N ALA A 14 -27.19 -3.98 -53.12
CA ALA A 14 -26.32 -4.33 -52.02
C ALA A 14 -27.24 -4.81 -50.88
N LEU A 15 -27.33 -6.11 -50.69
CA LEU A 15 -27.75 -6.68 -49.45
C LEU A 15 -26.72 -6.26 -48.42
N ALA A 16 -26.95 -5.13 -47.77
CA ALA A 16 -26.38 -4.90 -46.45
C ALA A 16 -27.00 -5.98 -45.56
N ALA A 17 -26.27 -7.08 -45.36
CA ALA A 17 -26.56 -7.94 -44.26
C ALA A 17 -26.51 -7.03 -43.03
N SER A 18 -27.64 -6.69 -42.44
CA SER A 18 -27.66 -6.08 -41.11
C SER A 18 -26.98 -7.08 -40.21
N ALA A 19 -25.72 -6.82 -39.84
CA ALA A 19 -25.08 -7.59 -38.82
C ALA A 19 -26.04 -7.57 -37.62
N GLN A 20 -26.47 -8.73 -37.19
CA GLN A 20 -27.34 -8.86 -36.04
C GLN A 20 -26.57 -8.30 -34.86
N THR A 21 -26.92 -7.09 -34.40
CA THR A 21 -26.35 -6.50 -33.20
C THR A 21 -26.95 -7.19 -31.98
N TYR A 22 -26.10 -7.81 -31.20
CA TYR A 22 -26.52 -8.44 -29.96
C TYR A 22 -26.62 -7.39 -28.84
N PRO A 23 -27.49 -7.61 -27.83
CA PRO A 23 -27.62 -6.67 -26.71
C PRO A 23 -26.29 -6.32 -26.02
N TYR A 24 -25.34 -7.25 -25.86
CA TYR A 24 -24.04 -6.96 -25.24
C TYR A 24 -23.21 -5.93 -26.04
N GLN A 25 -23.48 -5.72 -27.31
CA GLN A 25 -22.81 -4.75 -28.19
C GLN A 25 -23.43 -3.35 -28.10
N ASP A 26 -24.59 -3.21 -27.45
CA ASP A 26 -25.27 -1.92 -27.28
C ASP A 26 -24.72 -1.18 -26.07
N ALA A 27 -23.88 -0.20 -26.33
CA ALA A 27 -23.26 0.63 -25.29
C ALA A 27 -24.23 1.56 -24.52
N SER A 28 -25.53 1.56 -24.86
CA SER A 28 -26.58 2.26 -24.10
C SER A 28 -27.13 1.43 -22.94
N LEU A 29 -26.92 0.11 -22.96
CA LEU A 29 -27.30 -0.80 -21.89
C LEU A 29 -26.26 -0.75 -20.77
N THR A 30 -26.69 -1.11 -19.56
CA THR A 30 -25.79 -1.18 -18.40
C THR A 30 -24.74 -2.30 -18.56
N PRO A 31 -23.56 -2.18 -17.94
CA PRO A 31 -22.55 -3.24 -17.93
C PRO A 31 -23.12 -4.61 -17.51
N GLU A 32 -24.03 -4.64 -16.53
CA GLU A 32 -24.64 -5.87 -16.05
C GLU A 32 -25.60 -6.49 -17.07
N GLU A 33 -26.45 -5.70 -17.76
CA GLU A 33 -27.33 -6.18 -18.80
C GLU A 33 -26.53 -6.78 -19.97
N ARG A 34 -25.47 -6.10 -20.37
CA ARG A 34 -24.55 -6.56 -21.42
C ARG A 34 -23.82 -7.85 -21.03
N ALA A 35 -23.32 -7.91 -19.78
CA ALA A 35 -22.65 -9.10 -19.26
C ALA A 35 -23.60 -10.31 -19.21
N LYS A 36 -24.84 -10.13 -18.80
CA LYS A 36 -25.86 -11.20 -18.80
C LYS A 36 -26.17 -11.74 -20.20
N ASP A 37 -26.29 -10.87 -21.19
CA ASP A 37 -26.53 -11.30 -22.57
C ASP A 37 -25.33 -12.08 -23.12
N LEU A 38 -24.11 -11.58 -22.92
CA LEU A 38 -22.88 -12.23 -23.37
C LEU A 38 -22.66 -13.58 -22.68
N LEU A 39 -22.84 -13.64 -21.35
CA LEU A 39 -22.74 -14.86 -20.57
C LEU A 39 -23.59 -16.00 -21.11
N GLY A 40 -24.83 -15.71 -21.50
CA GLY A 40 -25.77 -16.70 -22.06
C GLY A 40 -25.37 -17.24 -23.44
N ARG A 41 -24.31 -16.70 -24.06
CA ARG A 41 -23.77 -17.12 -25.36
C ARG A 41 -22.51 -17.95 -25.25
N LEU A 42 -21.82 -17.90 -24.11
CA LEU A 42 -20.57 -18.61 -23.87
C LEU A 42 -20.81 -20.10 -23.59
N SER A 43 -19.97 -20.96 -24.13
CA SER A 43 -19.88 -22.37 -23.72
C SER A 43 -19.24 -22.47 -22.32
N VAL A 44 -19.42 -23.62 -21.66
CA VAL A 44 -18.80 -23.87 -20.35
C VAL A 44 -17.27 -23.76 -20.41
N GLU A 45 -16.67 -24.28 -21.50
CA GLU A 45 -15.22 -24.16 -21.72
C GLU A 45 -14.78 -22.71 -21.83
N GLN A 46 -15.51 -21.88 -22.58
CA GLN A 46 -15.22 -20.45 -22.70
C GLN A 46 -15.37 -19.72 -21.37
N LYS A 47 -16.38 -20.08 -20.56
CA LYS A 47 -16.55 -19.54 -19.21
C LYS A 47 -15.34 -19.84 -18.32
N VAL A 48 -14.89 -21.09 -18.29
CA VAL A 48 -13.71 -21.50 -17.51
C VAL A 48 -12.44 -20.76 -17.97
N MET A 49 -12.24 -20.61 -19.29
CA MET A 49 -11.10 -19.89 -19.85
C MET A 49 -11.02 -18.42 -19.40
N LEU A 50 -12.17 -17.77 -19.16
CA LEU A 50 -12.22 -16.38 -18.71
C LEU A 50 -11.91 -16.22 -17.21
N MET A 51 -11.93 -17.30 -16.43
CA MET A 51 -11.71 -17.27 -14.98
C MET A 51 -10.21 -17.30 -14.59
N ASP A 52 -9.32 -17.34 -15.57
CA ASP A 52 -7.87 -17.25 -15.37
C ASP A 52 -7.39 -15.80 -15.50
N TYR A 53 -6.33 -15.42 -14.74
CA TYR A 53 -5.77 -14.07 -14.80
C TYR A 53 -5.20 -13.71 -16.17
N ASP A 54 -4.74 -14.68 -16.97
CA ASP A 54 -4.30 -14.49 -18.36
C ASP A 54 -5.42 -14.94 -19.31
N SER A 55 -6.57 -14.28 -19.23
CA SER A 55 -7.77 -14.59 -19.98
C SER A 55 -7.50 -14.52 -21.49
N PRO A 56 -7.71 -15.62 -22.24
CA PRO A 56 -7.51 -15.64 -23.69
C PRO A 56 -8.56 -14.82 -24.43
N GLU A 57 -8.30 -14.57 -25.71
CA GLU A 57 -9.31 -14.01 -26.60
C GLU A 57 -10.39 -15.04 -26.96
N ILE A 58 -11.62 -14.54 -27.18
CA ILE A 58 -12.72 -15.30 -27.77
C ILE A 58 -13.25 -14.47 -28.95
N PRO A 59 -12.66 -14.65 -30.15
CA PRO A 59 -12.93 -13.80 -31.33
C PRO A 59 -14.38 -13.82 -31.80
N GLU A 60 -15.07 -14.92 -31.58
CA GLU A 60 -16.49 -15.11 -31.96
C GLU A 60 -17.37 -14.02 -31.32
N PHE A 61 -17.03 -13.56 -30.11
CA PHE A 61 -17.81 -12.55 -29.39
C PHE A 61 -17.05 -11.21 -29.28
N GLY A 62 -15.90 -11.07 -29.94
CA GLY A 62 -15.07 -9.88 -29.86
C GLY A 62 -14.38 -9.69 -28.50
N ILE A 63 -14.31 -10.73 -27.67
CA ILE A 63 -13.58 -10.71 -26.41
C ILE A 63 -12.09 -10.74 -26.73
N ARG A 64 -11.37 -9.68 -26.36
CA ARG A 64 -9.91 -9.57 -26.55
C ARG A 64 -9.16 -10.31 -25.44
N LYS A 65 -7.92 -10.75 -25.71
CA LYS A 65 -7.03 -11.22 -24.66
C LYS A 65 -6.87 -10.13 -23.60
N TYR A 66 -6.90 -10.52 -22.31
CA TYR A 66 -6.75 -9.61 -21.19
C TYR A 66 -5.95 -10.25 -20.07
N ASN A 67 -5.08 -9.45 -19.40
CA ASN A 67 -4.35 -9.92 -18.24
C ASN A 67 -4.73 -9.08 -17.00
N TRP A 68 -5.25 -9.79 -15.99
CA TRP A 68 -5.78 -9.20 -14.76
C TRP A 68 -4.69 -8.83 -13.74
N TRP A 69 -3.49 -9.38 -13.88
CA TRP A 69 -2.39 -9.14 -12.95
C TRP A 69 -1.68 -7.85 -13.25
N ASN A 70 -2.01 -6.81 -12.50
CA ASN A 70 -1.35 -5.51 -12.59
C ASN A 70 -1.19 -4.91 -11.20
N GLU A 71 -0.16 -4.08 -11.03
CA GLU A 71 0.23 -3.53 -9.75
C GLU A 71 0.43 -2.02 -9.84
N ALA A 72 -0.07 -1.29 -8.82
CA ALA A 72 0.08 0.16 -8.74
C ALA A 72 0.23 0.64 -7.29
N LEU A 73 1.04 -0.06 -6.49
CA LEU A 73 1.15 0.19 -5.06
C LEU A 73 1.60 1.62 -4.71
N HIS A 74 2.50 2.20 -5.51
CA HIS A 74 2.96 3.59 -5.39
C HIS A 74 3.45 4.15 -6.75
N GLY A 75 2.66 3.91 -7.77
CA GLY A 75 2.90 4.17 -9.19
C GLY A 75 2.74 2.89 -9.98
N SER A 76 2.56 2.98 -11.31
CA SER A 76 2.45 1.82 -12.19
C SER A 76 3.70 0.94 -12.07
N ALA A 77 3.53 -0.31 -11.61
CA ALA A 77 4.64 -1.16 -11.21
C ALA A 77 4.98 -2.25 -12.24
N ARG A 78 6.24 -2.71 -12.20
CA ARG A 78 6.77 -3.87 -12.95
C ARG A 78 6.53 -3.82 -14.47
N ASN A 79 6.30 -2.62 -15.00
CA ASN A 79 6.02 -2.36 -16.41
C ASN A 79 6.94 -1.24 -16.98
N GLY A 80 8.23 -1.31 -16.71
CA GLY A 80 9.21 -0.35 -17.21
C GLY A 80 9.01 1.08 -16.69
N LEU A 81 9.10 2.06 -17.58
CA LEU A 81 9.07 3.49 -17.23
C LEU A 81 7.79 3.89 -16.51
N ALA A 82 7.91 4.47 -15.32
CA ALA A 82 6.81 5.07 -14.55
C ALA A 82 7.33 6.06 -13.53
N THR A 83 6.45 6.91 -13.02
CA THR A 83 6.72 7.70 -11.81
C THR A 83 6.70 6.80 -10.59
N VAL A 84 7.76 6.87 -9.77
CA VAL A 84 7.87 6.11 -8.51
C VAL A 84 7.68 7.06 -7.34
N PHE A 85 6.51 6.97 -6.71
CA PHE A 85 6.16 7.71 -5.49
C PHE A 85 6.77 7.05 -4.25
N PRO A 86 6.71 7.68 -3.07
CA PRO A 86 7.07 7.01 -1.82
C PRO A 86 6.25 5.74 -1.60
N GLN A 87 6.84 4.75 -0.92
CA GLN A 87 6.14 3.53 -0.55
C GLN A 87 4.91 3.82 0.34
N ALA A 88 3.92 2.94 0.33
CA ALA A 88 2.61 3.16 0.97
C ALA A 88 2.70 3.60 2.44
N VAL A 89 3.53 2.92 3.26
CA VAL A 89 3.74 3.31 4.67
C VAL A 89 4.33 4.72 4.81
N GLY A 90 5.20 5.10 3.88
CA GLY A 90 5.73 6.47 3.79
C GLY A 90 4.63 7.46 3.42
N MET A 91 3.82 7.18 2.40
CA MET A 91 2.69 8.03 2.03
C MET A 91 1.69 8.19 3.17
N ALA A 92 1.45 7.14 3.97
CA ALA A 92 0.62 7.23 5.16
C ALA A 92 1.21 8.21 6.21
N ALA A 93 2.54 8.34 6.29
CA ALA A 93 3.20 9.30 7.17
C ALA A 93 2.93 10.76 6.80
N SER A 94 2.43 11.06 5.61
CA SER A 94 1.98 12.40 5.24
C SER A 94 0.71 12.83 6.00
N TRP A 95 -0.16 11.89 6.38
CA TRP A 95 -1.49 12.15 6.93
C TRP A 95 -2.29 13.12 6.06
N ASN A 96 -2.15 13.00 4.74
CA ASN A 96 -2.76 13.85 3.73
C ASN A 96 -3.45 13.00 2.66
N ASP A 97 -4.71 12.68 2.90
CA ASP A 97 -5.55 11.88 2.00
C ASP A 97 -5.83 12.59 0.68
N GLU A 98 -5.99 13.92 0.70
CA GLU A 98 -6.22 14.72 -0.51
C GLU A 98 -5.01 14.61 -1.48
N LEU A 99 -3.77 14.73 -0.97
CA LEU A 99 -2.57 14.56 -1.78
C LEU A 99 -2.37 13.11 -2.23
N LEU A 100 -2.76 12.14 -1.40
CA LEU A 100 -2.68 10.73 -1.75
C LEU A 100 -3.61 10.39 -2.92
N GLU A 101 -4.81 10.96 -2.97
CA GLU A 101 -5.74 10.82 -4.10
C GLU A 101 -5.13 11.39 -5.39
N GLU A 102 -4.48 12.59 -5.35
CA GLU A 102 -3.75 13.16 -6.47
C GLU A 102 -2.64 12.21 -6.99
N VAL A 103 -1.90 11.56 -6.09
CA VAL A 103 -0.84 10.57 -6.43
C VAL A 103 -1.42 9.38 -7.19
N PHE A 104 -2.55 8.85 -6.73
CA PHE A 104 -3.16 7.68 -7.38
C PHE A 104 -3.94 8.03 -8.64
N ASP A 105 -4.38 9.28 -8.80
CA ASP A 105 -4.86 9.78 -10.09
C ASP A 105 -3.74 9.79 -11.14
N VAL A 106 -2.50 10.17 -10.76
CA VAL A 106 -1.33 10.06 -11.64
C VAL A 106 -0.98 8.60 -11.93
N ALA A 107 -0.97 7.73 -10.91
CA ALA A 107 -0.69 6.30 -11.11
C ALA A 107 -1.67 5.66 -12.10
N SER A 108 -2.96 5.97 -11.98
CA SER A 108 -4.00 5.49 -12.90
C SER A 108 -3.88 6.10 -14.30
N THR A 109 -3.49 7.37 -14.40
CA THR A 109 -3.19 8.03 -15.67
C THR A 109 -2.05 7.31 -16.40
N GLU A 110 -0.95 7.04 -15.73
CA GLU A 110 0.19 6.33 -16.33
C GLU A 110 -0.16 4.89 -16.70
N GLN A 111 -0.96 4.20 -15.91
CA GLN A 111 -1.40 2.85 -16.23
C GLN A 111 -2.31 2.82 -17.46
N ARG A 112 -3.22 3.81 -17.62
CA ARG A 112 -4.03 3.96 -18.84
C ARG A 112 -3.19 4.23 -20.09
N ILE A 113 -2.16 5.06 -19.98
CA ILE A 113 -1.21 5.31 -21.09
C ILE A 113 -0.53 4.00 -21.49
N LYS A 114 -0.03 3.22 -20.52
CA LYS A 114 0.64 1.94 -20.77
C LYS A 114 -0.29 0.89 -21.38
N PHE A 115 -1.53 0.83 -20.92
CA PHE A 115 -2.55 -0.02 -21.51
C PHE A 115 -2.79 0.35 -22.98
N SER A 116 -2.93 1.63 -23.30
CA SER A 116 -3.14 2.09 -24.68
C SER A 116 -1.95 1.77 -25.58
N ILE A 117 -0.72 1.93 -25.06
CA ILE A 117 0.50 1.57 -25.82
C ILE A 117 0.54 0.05 -26.07
N ALA A 118 0.32 -0.76 -25.03
CA ALA A 118 0.36 -2.21 -25.15
C ALA A 118 -0.72 -2.75 -26.10
N ARG A 119 -1.93 -2.20 -26.01
CA ARG A 119 -3.05 -2.56 -26.90
C ARG A 119 -2.72 -2.28 -28.36
N ASP A 120 -2.11 -1.13 -28.66
CA ASP A 120 -1.80 -0.68 -30.01
C ASP A 120 -0.60 -1.40 -30.63
N GLU A 121 0.37 -1.83 -29.83
CA GLU A 121 1.67 -2.31 -30.30
C GLU A 121 1.90 -3.81 -30.11
N GLU A 122 1.64 -4.34 -28.89
CA GLU A 122 2.11 -5.66 -28.48
C GLU A 122 1.02 -6.61 -27.94
N GLY A 123 -0.17 -6.09 -27.68
CA GLY A 123 -1.24 -6.78 -26.97
C GLY A 123 -1.06 -6.68 -25.43
N VAL A 124 -2.20 -6.76 -24.73
CA VAL A 124 -2.25 -6.62 -23.26
C VAL A 124 -1.71 -7.89 -22.61
N ARG A 125 -0.60 -7.75 -21.90
CA ARG A 125 0.10 -8.80 -21.13
C ARG A 125 0.08 -8.43 -19.65
N ARG A 126 0.72 -9.25 -18.80
CA ARG A 126 0.94 -8.99 -17.37
C ARG A 126 1.50 -7.58 -17.17
N TYR A 127 0.93 -6.85 -16.23
CA TYR A 127 1.20 -5.45 -15.87
C TYR A 127 0.74 -4.39 -16.89
N HIS A 128 0.02 -4.79 -17.97
CA HIS A 128 -0.48 -3.87 -18.97
C HIS A 128 -1.99 -3.60 -18.85
N GLY A 129 -2.74 -4.33 -18.00
CA GLY A 129 -4.18 -4.21 -17.86
C GLY A 129 -4.64 -3.01 -17.03
N LEU A 130 -5.95 -2.97 -16.80
CA LEU A 130 -6.64 -1.85 -16.13
C LEU A 130 -7.17 -2.21 -14.73
N THR A 131 -6.92 -3.43 -14.30
CA THR A 131 -7.26 -3.95 -12.96
C THR A 131 -5.98 -3.98 -12.14
N VAL A 132 -5.89 -3.21 -11.06
CA VAL A 132 -4.67 -3.11 -10.27
C VAL A 132 -4.89 -3.64 -8.85
N TRP A 133 -4.03 -4.56 -8.41
CA TRP A 133 -4.17 -5.22 -7.12
C TRP A 133 -3.61 -4.36 -5.98
N THR A 134 -4.29 -3.24 -5.77
CA THR A 134 -3.97 -2.15 -4.84
C THR A 134 -5.28 -1.48 -4.39
N PRO A 135 -5.41 -1.08 -3.08
CA PRO A 135 -4.40 -1.00 -2.02
C PRO A 135 -4.24 -2.25 -1.16
N ASN A 136 -3.05 -2.42 -0.54
CA ASN A 136 -2.87 -3.31 0.60
C ASN A 136 -3.35 -2.61 1.88
N ILE A 137 -4.50 -3.02 2.41
CA ILE A 137 -5.12 -2.44 3.61
C ILE A 137 -5.06 -3.36 4.83
N ASN A 138 -4.19 -4.35 4.80
CA ASN A 138 -3.88 -5.13 6.00
C ASN A 138 -3.25 -4.23 7.07
N ILE A 139 -3.47 -4.57 8.33
CA ILE A 139 -2.95 -3.79 9.45
C ILE A 139 -1.50 -4.17 9.73
N PHE A 140 -0.61 -3.19 9.76
CA PHE A 140 0.80 -3.39 10.14
C PHE A 140 0.91 -3.67 11.64
N ARG A 141 0.40 -4.83 12.05
CA ARG A 141 0.29 -5.24 13.46
C ARG A 141 1.67 -5.39 14.12
N ASP A 142 2.62 -5.93 13.41
CA ASP A 142 3.94 -6.29 13.92
C ASP A 142 5.05 -5.75 13.00
N PRO A 143 6.03 -5.00 13.52
CA PRO A 143 7.09 -4.41 12.70
C PRO A 143 8.05 -5.43 12.07
N ARG A 144 7.98 -6.70 12.46
CA ARG A 144 8.75 -7.78 11.81
C ARG A 144 8.23 -8.16 10.44
N TRP A 145 6.95 -7.90 10.15
CA TRP A 145 6.34 -8.26 8.88
C TRP A 145 6.91 -7.44 7.71
N GLY A 146 7.62 -8.12 6.77
CA GLY A 146 8.31 -7.47 5.66
C GLY A 146 7.41 -6.74 4.68
N ARG A 147 6.16 -7.23 4.46
CA ARG A 147 5.15 -6.55 3.62
C ARG A 147 4.44 -5.41 4.34
N GLY A 148 4.75 -5.15 5.60
CA GLY A 148 4.23 -3.99 6.31
C GLY A 148 4.49 -2.66 5.60
N GLN A 149 5.59 -2.55 4.84
CA GLN A 149 5.89 -1.39 4.00
C GLN A 149 4.81 -1.08 2.94
N GLU A 150 4.06 -2.11 2.51
CA GLU A 150 3.01 -1.99 1.51
C GLU A 150 1.70 -1.42 2.08
N THR A 151 1.60 -1.29 3.40
CA THR A 151 0.38 -0.90 4.12
C THR A 151 0.37 0.56 4.54
N TYR A 152 -0.78 1.03 5.02
CA TYR A 152 -0.95 2.40 5.54
C TYR A 152 -0.76 2.48 7.06
N GLY A 153 -0.10 1.50 7.65
CA GLY A 153 0.30 1.48 9.06
C GLY A 153 -0.55 0.61 9.97
N GLU A 154 -0.46 0.86 11.26
CA GLU A 154 -1.03 0.01 12.32
C GLU A 154 -2.45 0.39 12.75
N ASP A 155 -2.95 1.53 12.27
CA ASP A 155 -4.26 2.05 12.72
C ASP A 155 -5.35 1.80 11.69
N PRO A 156 -6.47 1.15 12.07
CA PRO A 156 -7.56 0.83 11.15
C PRO A 156 -8.27 2.05 10.56
N TYR A 157 -8.38 3.15 11.32
CA TYR A 157 -9.03 4.38 10.84
C TYR A 157 -8.12 5.12 9.82
N LEU A 158 -6.82 5.26 10.13
CA LEU A 158 -5.86 5.84 9.19
C LEU A 158 -5.82 5.03 7.89
N THR A 159 -5.74 3.69 8.00
CA THR A 159 -5.77 2.79 6.85
C THR A 159 -7.04 2.95 6.01
N THR A 160 -8.20 3.13 6.65
CA THR A 160 -9.47 3.37 5.94
C THR A 160 -9.45 4.69 5.18
N VAL A 161 -9.00 5.78 5.80
CA VAL A 161 -8.98 7.11 5.15
C VAL A 161 -8.01 7.12 3.97
N MET A 162 -6.80 6.58 4.16
CA MET A 162 -5.81 6.48 3.09
C MET A 162 -6.25 5.51 1.99
N GLY A 163 -6.79 4.35 2.35
CA GLY A 163 -7.31 3.38 1.38
C GLY A 163 -8.44 3.94 0.51
N ARG A 164 -9.31 4.81 1.09
CA ARG A 164 -10.36 5.51 0.32
C ARG A 164 -9.75 6.43 -0.73
N ALA A 165 -8.75 7.23 -0.36
CA ALA A 165 -8.05 8.12 -1.28
C ALA A 165 -7.41 7.33 -2.45
N VAL A 166 -6.83 6.16 -2.15
CA VAL A 166 -6.27 5.27 -3.17
C VAL A 166 -7.33 4.75 -4.12
N VAL A 167 -8.43 4.22 -3.61
CA VAL A 167 -9.53 3.69 -4.44
C VAL A 167 -10.08 4.79 -5.35
N ASN A 168 -10.37 5.98 -4.79
CA ASN A 168 -10.89 7.11 -5.57
C ASN A 168 -9.92 7.54 -6.67
N GLY A 169 -8.64 7.75 -6.35
CA GLY A 169 -7.62 8.16 -7.32
C GLY A 169 -7.38 7.13 -8.43
N LEU A 170 -7.48 5.83 -8.10
CA LEU A 170 -7.34 4.76 -9.09
C LEU A 170 -8.57 4.66 -10.00
N GLN A 171 -9.76 4.66 -9.45
CA GLN A 171 -10.99 4.42 -10.21
C GLN A 171 -11.51 5.67 -10.94
N GLY A 172 -11.06 6.87 -10.52
CA GLY A 172 -11.43 8.14 -11.13
C GLY A 172 -12.81 8.64 -10.70
N ASP A 173 -13.37 9.57 -11.47
CA ASP A 173 -14.65 10.20 -11.19
C ASP A 173 -15.81 9.20 -11.41
N PRO A 174 -16.61 8.90 -10.37
CA PRO A 174 -17.71 7.93 -10.47
C PRO A 174 -18.86 8.36 -11.40
N ASP A 175 -18.91 9.65 -11.79
CA ASP A 175 -19.89 10.16 -12.75
C ASP A 175 -19.49 9.89 -14.21
N GLN A 176 -18.29 9.35 -14.47
CA GLN A 176 -17.85 8.94 -15.80
C GLN A 176 -18.53 7.64 -16.22
N LYS A 177 -18.74 7.48 -17.52
CA LYS A 177 -19.35 6.25 -18.09
C LYS A 177 -18.51 5.01 -17.86
N TYR A 178 -17.18 5.16 -17.88
CA TYR A 178 -16.22 4.08 -17.71
C TYR A 178 -15.28 4.39 -16.56
N ASP A 179 -14.99 3.37 -15.76
CA ASP A 179 -13.99 3.48 -14.71
C ASP A 179 -12.60 3.72 -15.29
N LYS A 180 -11.78 4.52 -14.60
CA LYS A 180 -10.41 4.77 -15.04
C LYS A 180 -9.55 3.52 -14.87
N LEU A 181 -9.57 2.90 -13.70
CA LEU A 181 -9.04 1.56 -13.38
C LEU A 181 -10.00 0.88 -12.42
N HIS A 182 -9.79 -0.41 -12.17
CA HIS A 182 -10.35 -1.10 -11.01
C HIS A 182 -9.30 -1.22 -9.92
N ALA A 183 -9.64 -0.81 -8.71
CA ALA A 183 -8.86 -1.01 -7.49
C ALA A 183 -9.25 -2.32 -6.81
N CYS A 184 -8.30 -2.97 -6.15
CA CYS A 184 -8.48 -4.23 -5.46
C CYS A 184 -8.00 -4.14 -4.00
N LEU A 185 -8.92 -4.34 -3.06
CA LEU A 185 -8.55 -4.39 -1.63
C LEU A 185 -7.87 -5.72 -1.32
N LYS A 186 -6.67 -5.67 -0.76
CA LYS A 186 -5.92 -6.87 -0.41
C LYS A 186 -5.26 -6.80 0.96
N HIS A 187 -5.00 -7.92 1.59
CA HIS A 187 -5.39 -9.30 1.28
C HIS A 187 -6.48 -9.72 2.27
N PHE A 188 -7.63 -10.17 1.78
CA PHE A 188 -8.79 -10.50 2.58
C PHE A 188 -8.76 -11.96 3.02
N ALA A 189 -8.52 -12.28 4.31
CA ALA A 189 -8.40 -11.35 5.41
C ALA A 189 -7.41 -11.88 6.45
N ILE A 190 -7.17 -11.04 7.45
CA ILE A 190 -6.36 -11.41 8.62
C ILE A 190 -4.94 -11.83 8.20
N HIS A 191 -4.32 -11.03 7.32
CA HIS A 191 -2.99 -11.27 6.78
C HIS A 191 -2.05 -10.15 7.25
N SER A 192 -1.12 -10.47 8.18
CA SER A 192 -0.16 -9.52 8.75
C SER A 192 1.13 -10.23 9.20
N GLY A 193 1.57 -11.22 8.40
CA GLY A 193 2.73 -12.07 8.68
C GLY A 193 2.42 -13.23 9.65
N PRO A 194 3.33 -14.16 9.84
CA PRO A 194 4.67 -14.22 9.23
C PRO A 194 4.64 -14.58 7.74
N GLU A 195 5.43 -13.84 6.94
CA GLU A 195 5.46 -13.98 5.49
C GLU A 195 6.08 -15.31 5.05
N TYR A 196 7.12 -15.76 5.75
CA TYR A 196 7.80 -17.03 5.47
C TYR A 196 6.97 -18.28 5.77
N GLU A 197 5.78 -18.13 6.34
CA GLU A 197 4.82 -19.21 6.63
C GLU A 197 3.46 -18.99 5.95
N ARG A 198 3.32 -17.99 5.07
CA ARG A 198 2.03 -17.58 4.51
C ARG A 198 1.23 -18.72 3.86
N HIS A 199 1.91 -19.73 3.30
CA HIS A 199 1.30 -20.88 2.63
C HIS A 199 0.80 -21.98 3.57
N VAL A 200 1.11 -21.90 4.87
CA VAL A 200 0.72 -22.88 5.89
C VAL A 200 0.10 -22.24 7.11
N PHE A 201 0.29 -20.93 7.28
CA PHE A 201 -0.12 -20.23 8.49
C PHE A 201 -1.64 -20.21 8.63
N ASN A 202 -2.12 -20.61 9.81
CA ASN A 202 -3.53 -20.60 10.17
C ASN A 202 -3.76 -19.71 11.39
N VAL A 203 -4.57 -18.69 11.24
CA VAL A 203 -5.08 -17.92 12.37
C VAL A 203 -6.21 -18.72 12.99
N GLU A 204 -5.92 -19.47 14.04
CA GLU A 204 -6.88 -20.41 14.64
C GLU A 204 -8.00 -19.68 15.37
N GLU A 205 -7.64 -18.69 16.17
CA GLU A 205 -8.57 -17.92 16.96
C GLU A 205 -8.14 -16.45 17.04
N VAL A 206 -9.09 -15.56 16.93
CA VAL A 206 -8.95 -14.13 17.20
C VAL A 206 -10.26 -13.63 17.80
N SER A 207 -10.18 -12.75 18.79
CA SER A 207 -11.39 -12.23 19.42
C SER A 207 -12.29 -11.53 18.40
N TRP A 208 -13.62 -11.63 18.56
CA TRP A 208 -14.58 -10.95 17.68
C TRP A 208 -14.35 -9.44 17.64
N ARG A 209 -13.87 -8.85 18.73
CA ARG A 209 -13.49 -7.44 18.79
C ARG A 209 -12.30 -7.18 17.87
N ASP A 210 -11.23 -7.93 18.04
CA ASP A 210 -10.01 -7.73 17.25
C ASP A 210 -10.25 -8.01 15.78
N LEU A 211 -11.04 -9.02 15.46
CA LEU A 211 -11.46 -9.31 14.10
C LEU A 211 -12.15 -8.09 13.45
N ASN A 212 -13.18 -7.53 14.10
CA ASN A 212 -14.02 -6.48 13.51
C ASN A 212 -13.46 -5.06 13.71
N GLU A 213 -12.84 -4.77 14.87
CA GLU A 213 -12.31 -3.42 15.16
C GLU A 213 -10.88 -3.21 14.65
N THR A 214 -10.20 -4.28 14.16
CA THR A 214 -8.83 -4.20 13.66
C THR A 214 -8.72 -4.78 12.25
N TYR A 215 -8.84 -6.11 12.08
CA TYR A 215 -8.48 -6.76 10.82
C TYR A 215 -9.49 -6.55 9.69
N LEU A 216 -10.78 -6.56 10.00
CA LEU A 216 -11.85 -6.35 9.01
C LEU A 216 -12.30 -4.90 8.89
N TYR A 217 -11.91 -4.02 9.82
CA TYR A 217 -12.43 -2.65 9.91
C TYR A 217 -12.27 -1.87 8.60
N ALA A 218 -11.07 -1.81 8.04
CA ALA A 218 -10.82 -1.07 6.80
C ALA A 218 -11.53 -1.69 5.60
N PHE A 219 -11.56 -3.03 5.49
CA PHE A 219 -12.28 -3.73 4.44
C PHE A 219 -13.78 -3.40 4.45
N GLU A 220 -14.44 -3.56 5.61
CA GLU A 220 -15.85 -3.23 5.75
C GLU A 220 -16.18 -1.80 5.35
N ARG A 221 -15.36 -0.85 5.82
CA ARG A 221 -15.56 0.57 5.54
C ARG A 221 -15.41 0.89 4.07
N LEU A 222 -14.36 0.40 3.44
CA LEU A 222 -14.11 0.67 2.03
C LEU A 222 -15.16 0.02 1.14
N VAL A 223 -15.54 -1.22 1.39
CA VAL A 223 -16.64 -1.88 0.67
C VAL A 223 -17.94 -1.10 0.77
N LYS A 224 -18.27 -0.56 1.97
CA LYS A 224 -19.56 0.16 2.19
C LYS A 224 -19.54 1.62 1.78
N THR A 225 -18.39 2.26 1.64
CA THR A 225 -18.29 3.71 1.46
C THR A 225 -17.53 4.16 0.21
N THR A 226 -17.05 3.20 -0.58
CA THR A 226 -16.47 3.44 -1.90
C THR A 226 -17.15 2.50 -2.90
N ASP A 227 -16.88 2.73 -4.19
CA ASP A 227 -17.32 1.84 -5.28
C ASP A 227 -16.19 0.89 -5.69
N VAL A 228 -15.43 0.37 -4.70
CA VAL A 228 -14.30 -0.53 -4.98
C VAL A 228 -14.76 -1.78 -5.73
N LYS A 229 -14.03 -2.13 -6.80
CA LYS A 229 -14.45 -3.14 -7.78
C LYS A 229 -13.93 -4.55 -7.48
N GLU A 230 -12.82 -4.68 -6.76
CA GLU A 230 -12.19 -5.97 -6.54
C GLU A 230 -11.74 -6.16 -5.08
N VAL A 231 -11.71 -7.44 -4.67
CA VAL A 231 -11.14 -7.89 -3.39
C VAL A 231 -10.30 -9.12 -3.65
N MET A 232 -9.06 -9.14 -3.15
CA MET A 232 -8.17 -10.31 -3.25
C MET A 232 -8.19 -11.09 -1.93
N CYS A 233 -8.50 -12.39 -2.00
CA CYS A 233 -8.41 -13.26 -0.84
C CYS A 233 -6.95 -13.66 -0.54
N ALA A 234 -6.62 -13.82 0.75
CA ALA A 234 -5.26 -14.00 1.23
C ALA A 234 -4.78 -15.47 1.16
N TYR A 235 -3.46 -15.67 1.25
CA TYR A 235 -2.83 -16.99 1.30
C TYR A 235 -3.17 -17.78 2.56
N ASN A 236 -3.09 -17.13 3.73
CA ASN A 236 -3.25 -17.79 5.03
C ASN A 236 -4.64 -18.41 5.22
N ALA A 237 -4.72 -19.33 6.16
CA ALA A 237 -5.99 -19.87 6.65
C ALA A 237 -6.52 -19.05 7.85
N TYR A 238 -7.83 -19.10 8.02
CA TYR A 238 -8.54 -18.63 9.20
C TYR A 238 -9.54 -19.68 9.67
N GLU A 239 -9.49 -20.02 10.96
CA GLU A 239 -10.29 -21.12 11.54
C GLU A 239 -10.17 -22.44 10.75
N GLY A 240 -8.97 -22.76 10.30
CA GLY A 240 -8.65 -23.99 9.57
C GLY A 240 -9.06 -24.01 8.10
N LYS A 241 -9.61 -22.92 7.56
CA LYS A 241 -9.96 -22.80 6.12
C LYS A 241 -9.06 -21.75 5.45
N PRO A 242 -8.35 -22.09 4.36
CA PRO A 242 -7.67 -21.08 3.55
C PRO A 242 -8.62 -19.95 3.15
N CYS A 243 -8.18 -18.70 3.21
CA CYS A 243 -9.04 -17.55 2.96
C CYS A 243 -9.73 -17.59 1.58
N CYS A 244 -9.02 -18.07 0.54
CA CYS A 244 -9.59 -18.25 -0.80
C CYS A 244 -10.57 -19.45 -0.92
N GLY A 245 -10.81 -20.20 0.15
CA GLY A 245 -11.80 -21.27 0.28
C GLY A 245 -12.78 -21.05 1.44
N SER A 246 -12.81 -19.85 2.02
CA SER A 246 -13.65 -19.55 3.19
C SER A 246 -14.99 -18.95 2.82
N ASP A 247 -16.04 -19.75 2.79
CA ASP A 247 -17.43 -19.30 2.63
C ASP A 247 -17.86 -18.29 3.71
N LYS A 248 -17.30 -18.42 4.93
CA LYS A 248 -17.51 -17.45 6.01
C LYS A 248 -17.03 -16.06 5.63
N LEU A 249 -15.81 -15.95 5.07
CA LEU A 249 -15.23 -14.68 4.70
C LEU A 249 -15.85 -14.14 3.41
N LEU A 250 -15.82 -14.94 2.33
CA LEU A 250 -16.13 -14.47 0.99
C LEU A 250 -17.65 -14.35 0.71
N ILE A 251 -18.47 -15.25 1.28
CA ILE A 251 -19.91 -15.21 1.05
C ILE A 251 -20.61 -14.49 2.21
N LYS A 252 -20.51 -15.02 3.44
CA LYS A 252 -21.33 -14.53 4.55
C LYS A 252 -20.95 -13.12 4.99
N ILE A 253 -19.64 -12.83 5.13
CA ILE A 253 -19.18 -11.51 5.56
C ILE A 253 -19.14 -10.53 4.38
N LEU A 254 -18.32 -10.83 3.36
CA LEU A 254 -18.06 -9.90 2.27
C LEU A 254 -19.33 -9.58 1.45
N ARG A 255 -20.06 -10.63 1.01
CA ARG A 255 -21.21 -10.45 0.09
C ARG A 255 -22.52 -10.22 0.83
N GLU A 256 -22.89 -11.12 1.77
CA GLU A 256 -24.21 -11.06 2.40
C GLU A 256 -24.30 -9.96 3.47
N GLN A 257 -23.26 -9.80 4.30
CA GLN A 257 -23.28 -8.82 5.39
C GLN A 257 -22.89 -7.42 4.92
N TRP A 258 -21.88 -7.30 4.05
CA TRP A 258 -21.40 -5.99 3.58
C TRP A 258 -21.97 -5.56 2.24
N GLY A 259 -22.53 -6.47 1.46
CA GLY A 259 -23.18 -6.17 0.17
C GLY A 259 -22.19 -6.02 -0.98
N PHE A 260 -20.98 -6.57 -0.89
CA PHE A 260 -20.01 -6.48 -1.98
C PHE A 260 -20.47 -7.24 -3.24
N ASP A 261 -20.56 -6.54 -4.37
CA ASP A 261 -21.01 -7.08 -5.66
C ASP A 261 -19.87 -7.19 -6.70
N GLY A 262 -18.67 -6.75 -6.34
CA GLY A 262 -17.52 -6.79 -7.22
C GLY A 262 -16.85 -8.16 -7.35
N LEU A 263 -15.71 -8.19 -8.02
CA LEU A 263 -14.91 -9.38 -8.31
C LEU A 263 -14.09 -9.82 -7.08
N VAL A 264 -14.03 -11.13 -6.83
CA VAL A 264 -13.09 -11.73 -5.89
C VAL A 264 -12.00 -12.47 -6.67
N VAL A 265 -10.76 -11.98 -6.57
CA VAL A 265 -9.58 -12.64 -7.14
C VAL A 265 -8.80 -13.38 -6.06
N THR A 266 -8.20 -14.51 -6.41
CA THR A 266 -7.29 -15.21 -5.48
C THR A 266 -5.93 -14.55 -5.48
N ASP A 267 -5.22 -14.59 -4.34
CA ASP A 267 -3.79 -14.33 -4.37
C ASP A 267 -3.07 -15.39 -5.23
N CYS A 268 -1.88 -15.04 -5.74
CA CYS A 268 -1.27 -15.83 -6.80
C CYS A 268 -0.85 -17.22 -6.30
N TRP A 269 -1.37 -18.26 -6.97
CA TRP A 269 -1.21 -19.68 -6.59
C TRP A 269 -1.78 -20.06 -5.20
N ALA A 270 -2.57 -19.21 -4.55
CA ALA A 270 -3.15 -19.52 -3.25
C ALA A 270 -4.06 -20.77 -3.27
N VAL A 271 -4.71 -21.08 -4.41
CA VAL A 271 -5.52 -22.31 -4.54
C VAL A 271 -4.63 -23.55 -4.66
N ASN A 272 -3.41 -23.41 -5.16
CA ASN A 272 -2.45 -24.52 -5.20
C ASN A 272 -2.07 -25.00 -3.79
N ASP A 273 -2.12 -24.12 -2.79
CA ASP A 273 -1.88 -24.47 -1.39
C ASP A 273 -2.88 -25.48 -0.83
N PHE A 274 -4.07 -25.59 -1.44
CA PHE A 274 -5.11 -26.51 -1.00
C PHE A 274 -4.77 -27.99 -1.28
N PHE A 275 -3.90 -28.27 -2.26
CA PHE A 275 -3.57 -29.64 -2.66
C PHE A 275 -2.08 -29.97 -2.66
N ARG A 276 -1.19 -28.98 -2.51
CA ARG A 276 0.26 -29.19 -2.46
C ARG A 276 0.72 -29.70 -1.10
N GLU A 277 1.59 -30.71 -1.11
CA GLU A 277 2.28 -31.19 0.08
C GLU A 277 3.16 -30.09 0.69
N GLY A 278 3.14 -29.95 2.00
CA GLY A 278 3.89 -28.91 2.72
C GLY A 278 3.21 -27.54 2.76
N HIS A 279 2.04 -27.41 2.14
CA HIS A 279 1.15 -26.24 2.22
C HIS A 279 -0.08 -26.53 3.06
N HIS A 280 -1.19 -25.80 2.91
CA HIS A 280 -2.44 -26.08 3.65
C HIS A 280 -2.95 -27.51 3.43
N ASN A 281 -2.82 -28.02 2.20
CA ASN A 281 -3.03 -29.42 1.82
C ASN A 281 -4.35 -30.03 2.30
N ILE A 282 -5.44 -29.26 2.22
CA ILE A 282 -6.78 -29.70 2.66
C ILE A 282 -7.44 -30.74 1.72
N PHE A 283 -6.99 -30.81 0.45
CA PHE A 283 -7.39 -31.79 -0.56
C PHE A 283 -6.15 -32.40 -1.23
N PRO A 284 -5.41 -33.31 -0.55
CA PRO A 284 -4.11 -33.78 -1.02
C PRO A 284 -4.12 -34.30 -2.45
N ASN A 285 -3.31 -33.73 -3.33
CA ASN A 285 -3.17 -34.11 -4.75
C ASN A 285 -4.49 -34.10 -5.56
N ASP A 286 -5.49 -33.33 -5.14
CA ASP A 286 -6.78 -33.20 -5.86
C ASP A 286 -7.05 -31.72 -6.27
N PRO A 287 -6.42 -31.23 -7.34
CA PRO A 287 -6.62 -29.87 -7.81
C PRO A 287 -8.05 -29.60 -8.27
N ALA A 288 -8.74 -30.58 -8.85
CA ALA A 288 -10.13 -30.41 -9.31
C ALA A 288 -11.12 -30.17 -8.15
N THR A 289 -10.97 -30.87 -7.02
CA THR A 289 -11.74 -30.57 -5.83
C THR A 289 -11.36 -29.23 -5.22
N SER A 290 -10.09 -28.87 -5.22
CA SER A 290 -9.57 -27.61 -4.69
C SER A 290 -10.15 -26.40 -5.42
N THR A 291 -10.14 -26.43 -6.76
CA THR A 291 -10.67 -25.34 -7.58
C THR A 291 -12.19 -25.22 -7.45
N ALA A 292 -12.92 -26.34 -7.49
CA ALA A 292 -14.36 -26.36 -7.23
C ALA A 292 -14.71 -25.79 -5.85
N PHE A 293 -13.92 -26.13 -4.83
CA PHE A 293 -14.11 -25.63 -3.47
C PHE A 293 -13.90 -24.11 -3.42
N SER A 294 -12.84 -23.57 -4.03
CA SER A 294 -12.58 -22.13 -4.09
C SER A 294 -13.73 -21.37 -4.77
N VAL A 295 -14.14 -21.80 -5.96
CA VAL A 295 -15.25 -21.15 -6.72
C VAL A 295 -16.56 -21.19 -5.93
N ARG A 296 -16.92 -22.33 -5.35
CA ARG A 296 -18.15 -22.45 -4.53
C ARG A 296 -18.08 -21.61 -3.26
N SER A 297 -16.89 -21.37 -2.73
CA SER A 297 -16.67 -20.51 -1.57
C SER A 297 -16.68 -19.02 -1.89
N GLY A 298 -16.76 -18.63 -3.19
CA GLY A 298 -16.99 -17.25 -3.60
C GLY A 298 -15.86 -16.59 -4.38
N ALA A 299 -14.76 -17.29 -4.72
CA ALA A 299 -13.75 -16.81 -5.65
C ALA A 299 -14.30 -16.78 -7.08
N ASP A 300 -13.96 -15.74 -7.84
CA ASP A 300 -14.45 -15.53 -9.20
C ASP A 300 -13.31 -15.66 -10.23
N LEU A 301 -12.09 -15.24 -9.90
CA LEU A 301 -10.93 -15.19 -10.79
C LEU A 301 -9.72 -15.76 -10.07
N GLU A 302 -8.90 -16.55 -10.75
CA GLU A 302 -7.64 -17.07 -10.20
C GLU A 302 -6.42 -16.28 -10.72
N CYS A 303 -5.51 -15.95 -9.82
CA CYS A 303 -4.11 -15.72 -10.15
C CYS A 303 -3.35 -17.01 -9.94
N GLY A 304 -3.17 -17.81 -10.97
CA GLY A 304 -2.50 -19.11 -10.84
C GLY A 304 -2.66 -19.98 -12.06
N ASP A 305 -2.60 -21.29 -11.86
CA ASP A 305 -2.68 -22.30 -12.91
C ASP A 305 -3.58 -23.48 -12.53
N SER A 306 -4.31 -23.38 -11.42
CA SER A 306 -5.14 -24.50 -10.96
C SER A 306 -6.54 -24.52 -11.60
N PHE A 307 -7.09 -23.35 -11.99
CA PHE A 307 -8.43 -23.27 -12.58
C PHE A 307 -8.55 -23.97 -13.95
N PHE A 308 -7.46 -24.35 -14.60
CA PHE A 308 -7.50 -25.28 -15.75
C PHE A 308 -8.19 -26.60 -15.40
N THR A 309 -8.20 -27.00 -14.13
CA THR A 309 -8.87 -28.23 -13.69
C THR A 309 -10.36 -28.05 -13.43
N LEU A 310 -10.91 -26.83 -13.56
CA LEU A 310 -12.36 -26.59 -13.40
C LEU A 310 -13.22 -27.35 -14.41
N MET A 311 -12.71 -27.60 -15.63
CA MET A 311 -13.44 -28.42 -16.60
C MET A 311 -13.58 -29.87 -16.14
N ASP A 312 -12.57 -30.42 -15.48
CA ASP A 312 -12.64 -31.77 -14.91
C ASP A 312 -13.58 -31.77 -13.69
N ALA A 313 -13.48 -30.75 -12.84
CA ALA A 313 -14.39 -30.56 -11.72
C ALA A 313 -15.85 -30.43 -12.14
N TYR A 314 -16.13 -29.75 -13.26
CA TYR A 314 -17.46 -29.62 -13.85
C TYR A 314 -17.99 -30.97 -14.36
N LYS A 315 -17.18 -31.73 -15.13
CA LYS A 315 -17.53 -33.06 -15.61
C LYS A 315 -17.81 -34.05 -14.49
N ASP A 316 -17.07 -33.93 -13.40
CA ASP A 316 -17.24 -34.74 -12.17
C ASP A 316 -18.40 -34.25 -11.29
N GLY A 317 -19.10 -33.19 -11.66
CA GLY A 317 -20.22 -32.63 -10.89
C GLY A 317 -19.81 -31.97 -9.57
N LYS A 318 -18.52 -31.61 -9.38
CA LYS A 318 -17.98 -30.94 -8.20
C LYS A 318 -18.29 -29.45 -8.17
N VAL A 319 -18.49 -28.84 -9.34
CA VAL A 319 -18.90 -27.44 -9.56
C VAL A 319 -20.03 -27.42 -10.59
N SER A 320 -21.03 -26.57 -10.39
CA SER A 320 -22.15 -26.41 -11.30
C SER A 320 -21.92 -25.30 -12.33
N GLU A 321 -22.62 -25.33 -13.48
CA GLU A 321 -22.58 -24.20 -14.41
C GLU A 321 -23.08 -22.91 -13.78
N ALA A 322 -24.05 -22.96 -12.87
CA ALA A 322 -24.50 -21.78 -12.12
C ALA A 322 -23.41 -21.16 -11.23
N ASP A 323 -22.47 -21.97 -10.71
CA ASP A 323 -21.31 -21.46 -9.97
C ASP A 323 -20.34 -20.72 -10.90
N LEU A 324 -20.10 -21.27 -12.10
CA LEU A 324 -19.28 -20.63 -13.13
C LEU A 324 -19.95 -19.36 -13.65
N ASP A 325 -21.27 -19.39 -13.92
CA ASP A 325 -22.04 -18.23 -14.38
C ASP A 325 -21.95 -17.07 -13.40
N ARG A 326 -22.02 -17.32 -12.11
CA ARG A 326 -21.89 -16.31 -11.07
C ARG A 326 -20.54 -15.60 -11.12
N ALA A 327 -19.46 -16.33 -11.31
CA ALA A 327 -18.10 -15.80 -11.42
C ALA A 327 -17.90 -15.02 -12.73
N VAL A 328 -18.25 -15.65 -13.87
CA VAL A 328 -18.03 -15.06 -15.19
C VAL A 328 -18.89 -13.82 -15.42
N LEU A 329 -20.09 -13.75 -14.81
CA LEU A 329 -20.91 -12.53 -14.87
C LEU A 329 -20.15 -11.30 -14.34
N ARG A 330 -19.45 -11.45 -13.22
CA ARG A 330 -18.65 -10.37 -12.62
C ARG A 330 -17.42 -10.02 -13.46
N ILE A 331 -16.76 -11.03 -14.00
CA ILE A 331 -15.62 -10.86 -14.92
C ILE A 331 -16.06 -10.05 -16.15
N LEU A 332 -17.15 -10.40 -16.79
CA LEU A 332 -17.67 -9.69 -17.95
C LEU A 332 -18.14 -8.27 -17.61
N LYS A 333 -18.85 -8.11 -16.46
CA LYS A 333 -19.28 -6.80 -15.97
C LYS A 333 -18.08 -5.85 -15.81
N ALA A 334 -17.00 -6.32 -15.16
CA ALA A 334 -15.78 -5.53 -14.99
C ALA A 334 -15.16 -5.08 -16.31
N ARG A 335 -15.12 -5.95 -17.33
CA ARG A 335 -14.59 -5.59 -18.66
C ARG A 335 -15.46 -4.54 -19.36
N PHE A 336 -16.79 -4.57 -19.18
CA PHE A 336 -17.67 -3.53 -19.70
C PHE A 336 -17.52 -2.20 -18.93
N GLU A 337 -17.38 -2.24 -17.61
CA GLU A 337 -17.15 -1.05 -16.77
C GLU A 337 -15.85 -0.32 -17.14
N LEU A 338 -14.81 -1.05 -17.48
CA LEU A 338 -13.52 -0.49 -17.93
C LEU A 338 -13.53 0.05 -19.36
N GLY A 339 -14.62 -0.23 -20.13
CA GLY A 339 -14.73 0.13 -21.56
C GLY A 339 -13.86 -0.74 -22.48
N GLU A 340 -13.33 -1.86 -21.98
CA GLU A 340 -12.44 -2.73 -22.75
C GLU A 340 -13.14 -3.41 -23.91
N MET A 341 -14.46 -3.63 -23.78
CA MET A 341 -15.32 -4.26 -24.78
C MET A 341 -15.96 -3.25 -25.77
N ASP A 342 -15.68 -1.97 -25.63
CA ASP A 342 -16.28 -0.91 -26.44
C ASP A 342 -15.30 -0.32 -27.47
N PRO A 343 -15.78 0.41 -28.50
CA PRO A 343 -14.93 1.14 -29.45
C PRO A 343 -13.98 2.10 -28.71
N GLU A 344 -12.74 2.13 -29.11
CA GLU A 344 -11.67 2.89 -28.44
C GLU A 344 -11.97 4.37 -28.30
N GLU A 345 -12.55 4.97 -29.36
CA GLU A 345 -12.93 6.37 -29.40
C GLU A 345 -14.08 6.74 -28.46
N SER A 346 -14.83 5.74 -27.96
CA SER A 346 -15.92 5.95 -27.01
C SER A 346 -15.46 6.01 -25.55
N VAL A 347 -14.22 5.60 -25.28
CA VAL A 347 -13.63 5.56 -23.95
C VAL A 347 -12.74 6.79 -23.75
N SER A 348 -13.20 7.77 -22.98
CA SER A 348 -12.51 9.05 -22.75
C SER A 348 -11.07 8.88 -22.25
N TRP A 349 -10.82 7.87 -21.44
CA TRP A 349 -9.49 7.59 -20.88
C TRP A 349 -8.45 7.17 -21.93
N ASN A 350 -8.85 6.72 -23.10
CA ASN A 350 -7.93 6.35 -24.19
C ASN A 350 -7.31 7.57 -24.89
N SER A 351 -7.83 8.78 -24.64
CA SER A 351 -7.31 10.05 -25.18
C SER A 351 -6.24 10.71 -24.31
N ILE A 352 -5.82 10.07 -23.21
CA ILE A 352 -4.78 10.61 -22.32
C ILE A 352 -3.45 10.74 -23.09
N PRO A 353 -2.81 11.95 -23.08
CA PRO A 353 -1.57 12.18 -23.80
C PRO A 353 -0.42 11.32 -23.31
N ARG A 354 0.28 10.61 -24.22
CA ARG A 354 1.38 9.69 -23.87
C ARG A 354 2.59 10.38 -23.22
N GLU A 355 2.81 11.66 -23.52
CA GLU A 355 3.87 12.51 -22.95
C GLU A 355 3.74 12.75 -21.44
N LEU A 356 2.57 12.49 -20.85
CA LEU A 356 2.39 12.55 -19.39
C LEU A 356 3.10 11.39 -18.66
N LEU A 357 3.45 10.30 -19.36
CA LEU A 357 4.14 9.17 -18.77
C LEU A 357 5.50 9.58 -18.19
N ALA A 358 5.65 9.47 -16.89
CA ALA A 358 6.82 9.89 -16.13
C ALA A 358 7.25 11.33 -16.44
N SER A 359 6.31 12.26 -16.61
CA SER A 359 6.55 13.65 -16.93
C SER A 359 7.20 14.42 -15.78
N ASP A 360 7.72 15.62 -16.07
CA ASP A 360 8.26 16.52 -15.04
C ASP A 360 7.17 16.95 -14.06
N GLN A 361 5.91 17.11 -14.51
CA GLN A 361 4.77 17.40 -13.63
C GLN A 361 4.53 16.27 -12.62
N HIS A 362 4.65 15.01 -13.07
CA HIS A 362 4.52 13.86 -12.18
C HIS A 362 5.70 13.76 -11.21
N HIS A 363 6.92 14.15 -11.65
CA HIS A 363 8.08 14.25 -10.76
C HIS A 363 7.88 15.29 -9.66
N GLU A 364 7.35 16.47 -9.98
CA GLU A 364 7.04 17.53 -8.99
C GLU A 364 6.01 17.03 -7.94
N LEU A 365 5.01 16.25 -8.36
CA LEU A 365 4.06 15.63 -7.44
C LEU A 365 4.75 14.57 -6.55
N ALA A 366 5.65 13.77 -7.12
CA ALA A 366 6.43 12.80 -6.36
C ALA A 366 7.32 13.50 -5.32
N LEU A 367 7.94 14.63 -5.66
CA LEU A 367 8.72 15.45 -4.72
C LEU A 367 7.82 16.06 -3.62
N LYS A 368 6.64 16.58 -3.98
CA LYS A 368 5.67 17.10 -3.02
C LYS A 368 5.28 16.02 -2.01
N MET A 369 4.91 14.84 -2.49
CA MET A 369 4.57 13.70 -1.61
C MET A 369 5.77 13.27 -0.76
N ALA A 370 6.97 13.12 -1.35
CA ALA A 370 8.17 12.74 -0.62
C ALA A 370 8.50 13.74 0.53
N ARG A 371 8.38 15.04 0.30
CA ARG A 371 8.54 16.07 1.34
C ARG A 371 7.56 15.89 2.49
N GLU A 372 6.29 15.60 2.17
CA GLU A 372 5.24 15.45 3.17
C GLU A 372 5.37 14.17 4.03
N THR A 373 6.06 13.14 3.52
CA THR A 373 6.34 11.90 4.27
C THR A 373 7.46 12.06 5.30
N MET A 374 8.37 13.03 5.12
CA MET A 374 9.55 13.20 5.96
C MET A 374 9.16 13.39 7.42
N THR A 375 9.58 12.47 8.28
CA THR A 375 9.18 12.41 9.68
C THR A 375 10.38 12.65 10.58
N LEU A 376 10.49 13.86 11.13
CA LEU A 376 11.58 14.21 12.06
C LEU A 376 11.29 13.60 13.45
N LEU A 377 12.05 12.57 13.83
CA LEU A 377 11.85 11.84 15.08
C LEU A 377 12.52 12.51 16.26
N GLN A 378 13.72 13.07 16.04
CA GLN A 378 14.53 13.71 17.07
C GLN A 378 15.30 14.91 16.49
N ASN A 379 15.44 15.98 17.30
CA ASN A 379 16.24 17.15 16.97
C ASN A 379 16.77 17.80 18.26
N ARG A 380 17.88 17.25 18.78
CA ARG A 380 18.53 17.76 20.00
C ARG A 380 19.33 19.03 19.69
N ASN A 381 19.33 19.96 20.59
CA ASN A 381 20.08 21.20 20.48
C ASN A 381 19.83 22.02 19.21
N ASN A 382 18.68 21.76 18.50
CA ASN A 382 18.39 22.31 17.19
C ASN A 382 19.49 22.00 16.16
N ALA A 383 19.96 20.73 16.14
CA ALA A 383 20.96 20.28 15.17
C ALA A 383 20.48 20.44 13.70
N LEU A 384 19.17 20.37 13.49
CA LEU A 384 18.52 20.71 12.21
C LEU A 384 17.71 22.02 12.35
N PRO A 385 17.63 22.84 11.28
CA PRO A 385 18.24 22.65 9.98
C PRO A 385 19.75 22.91 9.98
N LEU A 386 20.48 22.26 9.05
CA LEU A 386 21.90 22.41 8.82
C LEU A 386 22.21 23.74 8.09
N ARG A 387 23.42 24.24 8.25
CA ARG A 387 23.89 25.41 7.53
C ARG A 387 24.32 25.05 6.11
N LYS A 388 24.01 25.89 5.12
CA LYS A 388 24.39 25.66 3.71
C LYS A 388 25.85 26.05 3.41
N ASP A 389 26.49 26.82 4.29
CA ASP A 389 27.87 27.31 4.17
C ASP A 389 28.90 26.49 4.99
N ALA A 390 28.58 25.25 5.29
CA ALA A 390 29.39 24.34 6.11
C ALA A 390 29.73 23.06 5.32
N LYS A 391 30.72 22.30 5.83
CA LYS A 391 31.17 21.03 5.25
C LYS A 391 30.57 19.85 6.02
N TYR A 392 30.19 18.80 5.30
CA TYR A 392 29.59 17.60 5.89
C TYR A 392 30.22 16.32 5.38
N ALA A 393 30.34 15.34 6.25
CA ALA A 393 30.54 13.96 5.81
C ALA A 393 29.20 13.29 5.61
N VAL A 394 28.99 12.67 4.46
CA VAL A 394 27.83 11.83 4.16
C VAL A 394 28.32 10.40 4.11
N VAL A 395 27.86 9.56 5.03
CA VAL A 395 28.30 8.18 5.15
C VAL A 395 27.12 7.24 5.35
N GLY A 396 27.33 5.96 5.13
CA GLY A 396 26.33 4.93 5.34
C GLY A 396 25.93 4.19 4.07
N PRO A 397 25.39 2.97 4.22
CA PRO A 397 25.14 2.05 3.10
C PRO A 397 24.10 2.56 2.10
N ASN A 398 23.18 3.41 2.54
CA ASN A 398 22.05 3.88 1.75
C ASN A 398 22.27 5.26 1.11
N ALA A 399 23.42 5.92 1.38
CA ALA A 399 23.64 7.29 0.94
C ALA A 399 23.61 7.48 -0.57
N ALA A 400 24.21 6.56 -1.32
CA ALA A 400 24.31 6.59 -2.78
C ALA A 400 23.50 5.45 -3.45
N ASP A 401 22.66 4.74 -2.71
CA ASP A 401 21.82 3.67 -3.25
C ASP A 401 20.47 4.24 -3.72
N SER A 402 20.24 4.25 -5.04
CA SER A 402 18.99 4.71 -5.63
C SER A 402 17.85 3.70 -5.42
N LEU A 403 18.16 2.40 -5.37
CA LEU A 403 17.16 1.33 -5.30
C LEU A 403 16.49 1.27 -3.93
N VAL A 404 17.18 1.67 -2.86
CA VAL A 404 16.58 1.72 -1.52
C VAL A 404 15.38 2.68 -1.46
N LEU A 405 15.35 3.69 -2.32
CA LEU A 405 14.27 4.67 -2.36
C LEU A 405 13.01 4.15 -3.04
N TRP A 406 13.13 3.11 -3.91
CA TRP A 406 12.00 2.67 -4.73
C TRP A 406 10.98 1.82 -3.95
N GLY A 407 11.40 1.13 -2.89
CA GLY A 407 10.51 0.22 -2.18
C GLY A 407 10.18 -1.06 -2.98
N ASN A 408 9.16 -1.78 -2.53
CA ASN A 408 8.62 -2.96 -3.21
C ASN A 408 7.53 -2.56 -4.21
N TYR A 409 7.26 -3.33 -5.26
CA TYR A 409 6.24 -3.05 -6.30
C TYR A 409 6.41 -1.70 -7.01
N ASN A 410 7.59 -1.43 -7.54
CA ASN A 410 7.93 -0.19 -8.24
C ASN A 410 7.96 -0.34 -9.77
N GLY A 411 7.83 0.78 -10.47
CA GLY A 411 8.26 0.97 -11.84
C GLY A 411 9.72 1.44 -11.93
N ILE A 412 10.15 1.84 -13.12
CA ILE A 412 11.51 2.39 -13.35
C ILE A 412 11.36 3.88 -13.65
N PRO A 413 11.80 4.79 -12.75
CA PRO A 413 11.69 6.21 -12.99
C PRO A 413 12.73 6.70 -14.02
N ARG A 414 12.46 7.84 -14.68
CA ARG A 414 13.44 8.47 -15.57
C ARG A 414 14.73 8.83 -14.86
N LYS A 415 14.60 9.25 -13.59
CA LYS A 415 15.72 9.65 -12.74
C LYS A 415 15.35 9.42 -11.29
N THR A 416 16.32 8.96 -10.51
CA THR A 416 16.24 8.90 -9.05
C THR A 416 17.31 9.82 -8.49
N ILE A 417 16.95 10.64 -7.51
CA ILE A 417 17.91 11.47 -6.77
C ILE A 417 18.24 10.76 -5.47
N THR A 418 19.46 10.27 -5.33
CA THR A 418 19.97 9.69 -4.07
C THR A 418 20.12 10.74 -2.98
N VAL A 419 20.20 10.31 -1.71
CA VAL A 419 20.40 11.25 -0.60
C VAL A 419 21.72 12.02 -0.76
N LEU A 420 22.78 11.34 -1.20
CA LEU A 420 24.08 11.97 -1.49
C LEU A 420 23.95 13.07 -2.57
N GLU A 421 23.32 12.73 -3.69
CA GLU A 421 23.11 13.69 -4.81
C GLU A 421 22.24 14.88 -4.38
N GLY A 422 21.19 14.64 -3.60
CA GLY A 422 20.33 15.70 -3.06
C GLY A 422 21.11 16.68 -2.16
N ILE A 423 21.97 16.15 -1.27
CA ILE A 423 22.83 16.97 -0.41
C ILE A 423 23.86 17.75 -1.25
N GLN A 424 24.53 17.08 -2.20
CA GLN A 424 25.52 17.72 -3.09
C GLN A 424 24.89 18.85 -3.93
N ALA A 425 23.67 18.64 -4.39
CA ALA A 425 22.93 19.69 -5.13
C ALA A 425 22.61 20.93 -4.26
N LYS A 426 22.45 20.77 -2.93
CA LYS A 426 22.14 21.86 -2.01
C LYS A 426 23.34 22.71 -1.61
N ILE A 427 24.52 22.10 -1.44
CA ILE A 427 25.68 22.79 -0.84
C ILE A 427 26.94 22.74 -1.69
N GLY A 428 26.91 22.09 -2.87
CA GLY A 428 28.07 21.83 -3.72
C GLY A 428 28.81 20.55 -3.31
N ALA A 429 29.25 19.78 -4.30
CA ALA A 429 29.96 18.51 -4.07
C ALA A 429 31.30 18.71 -3.30
N GLU A 430 31.92 19.86 -3.47
CA GLU A 430 33.19 20.24 -2.79
C GLU A 430 33.03 20.40 -1.26
N ASN A 431 31.81 20.58 -0.78
CA ASN A 431 31.49 20.66 0.66
C ASN A 431 31.03 19.33 1.25
N VAL A 432 31.10 18.24 0.47
CA VAL A 432 30.66 16.91 0.88
C VAL A 432 31.83 15.92 0.80
N VAL A 433 32.16 15.31 1.93
CA VAL A 433 33.05 14.16 1.98
C VAL A 433 32.18 12.90 2.02
N TYR A 434 32.36 11.98 1.09
CA TYR A 434 31.55 10.75 1.00
C TYR A 434 32.37 9.49 1.25
N ALA A 435 31.80 8.55 2.01
CA ALA A 435 32.24 7.18 2.10
C ALA A 435 31.06 6.25 2.41
N LYS A 436 31.07 5.02 1.89
CA LYS A 436 30.05 4.01 2.26
C LYS A 436 30.07 3.69 3.76
N GLY A 437 31.22 3.63 4.35
CA GLY A 437 31.42 3.45 5.80
C GLY A 437 31.21 2.04 6.31
N CYS A 438 30.03 1.47 6.12
CA CYS A 438 29.71 0.10 6.57
C CYS A 438 28.75 -0.62 5.60
N GLU A 439 28.64 -1.93 5.76
CA GLU A 439 27.63 -2.73 5.08
C GLU A 439 26.27 -2.55 5.74
N ILE A 440 25.19 -2.81 4.95
CA ILE A 440 23.82 -2.66 5.42
C ILE A 440 23.47 -3.68 6.52
N ALA A 441 23.92 -4.95 6.36
CA ALA A 441 23.77 -6.01 7.34
C ALA A 441 24.87 -7.06 7.15
N ALA A 442 25.17 -7.83 8.19
CA ALA A 442 26.09 -8.96 8.10
C ALA A 442 25.39 -10.15 7.42
N LYS A 443 26.14 -10.87 6.53
CA LYS A 443 25.65 -12.13 5.97
C LYS A 443 25.41 -13.15 7.09
N ALA A 444 24.36 -13.94 6.97
CA ALA A 444 24.14 -15.09 7.85
C ALA A 444 25.19 -16.16 7.52
N VAL A 445 25.66 -16.89 8.54
CA VAL A 445 26.47 -18.09 8.32
C VAL A 445 25.52 -19.19 7.86
N ASP A 446 25.85 -19.88 6.76
CA ASP A 446 25.01 -20.88 6.09
C ASP A 446 24.52 -21.94 7.09
N GLU A 447 23.27 -21.88 7.52
CA GLU A 447 22.57 -22.97 8.19
C GLU A 447 21.53 -23.55 7.23
N GLY A 448 21.99 -24.50 6.37
CA GLY A 448 21.12 -25.46 5.70
C GLY A 448 20.55 -25.05 4.34
N ARG A 449 20.63 -25.98 3.39
CA ARG A 449 20.11 -25.92 2.04
C ARG A 449 18.61 -25.63 2.02
N TYR A 450 18.22 -24.47 1.50
CA TYR A 450 16.88 -24.30 0.95
C TYR A 450 16.81 -25.01 -0.40
N SER A 451 15.77 -25.81 -0.64
CA SER A 451 15.58 -26.53 -1.91
C SER A 451 15.41 -25.55 -3.07
N GLU A 452 16.05 -25.86 -4.20
CA GLU A 452 16.04 -25.04 -5.43
C GLU A 452 14.75 -25.16 -6.25
N THR A 453 13.61 -25.43 -5.63
CA THR A 453 12.35 -25.56 -6.38
C THR A 453 11.36 -24.53 -5.87
N GLU A 454 11.30 -23.38 -6.55
CA GLU A 454 10.11 -22.65 -6.96
C GLU A 454 10.49 -21.24 -7.44
N GLY A 455 9.95 -20.86 -8.61
CA GLY A 455 10.40 -19.72 -9.36
C GLY A 455 10.06 -18.38 -8.70
N ASN A 456 11.08 -17.72 -8.21
CA ASN A 456 10.99 -16.32 -7.82
C ASN A 456 11.01 -15.46 -9.10
N TYR A 457 9.89 -14.83 -9.41
CA TYR A 457 9.84 -13.73 -10.35
C TYR A 457 10.46 -12.48 -9.72
N HIS A 458 11.76 -12.54 -9.40
CA HIS A 458 12.52 -11.34 -9.10
C HIS A 458 12.94 -10.70 -10.40
N ASP A 459 12.54 -9.45 -10.56
CA ASP A 459 12.94 -8.55 -11.63
C ASP A 459 14.46 -8.63 -11.84
N GLU A 460 14.92 -8.99 -13.05
CA GLU A 460 16.33 -8.98 -13.45
C GLU A 460 16.98 -7.59 -13.26
N ALA A 461 16.15 -6.52 -13.15
CA ALA A 461 16.62 -5.17 -12.88
C ALA A 461 17.25 -5.01 -11.48
N LEU A 462 16.83 -5.80 -10.48
CA LEU A 462 17.38 -5.75 -9.13
C LEU A 462 18.72 -6.49 -8.99
N SER A 463 19.12 -7.33 -9.96
CA SER A 463 20.36 -8.09 -9.93
C SER A 463 21.61 -7.29 -10.38
N ARG A 464 21.45 -6.08 -10.88
CA ARG A 464 22.54 -5.29 -11.52
C ARG A 464 23.19 -4.23 -10.64
N THR A 465 23.31 -4.42 -9.34
CA THR A 465 24.21 -3.57 -8.55
C THR A 465 25.53 -4.29 -8.37
N SER A 466 26.46 -4.02 -9.28
CA SER A 466 27.87 -4.34 -9.12
C SER A 466 28.39 -3.61 -7.88
N GLY A 467 28.69 -4.36 -6.82
CA GLY A 467 29.41 -3.84 -5.67
C GLY A 467 30.81 -3.42 -6.09
N ALA A 468 31.10 -2.14 -6.00
CA ALA A 468 32.47 -1.77 -5.68
C ALA A 468 32.67 -2.16 -4.22
N GLU A 469 33.56 -3.12 -3.95
CA GLU A 469 34.05 -3.39 -2.60
C GLU A 469 34.73 -2.12 -2.07
N THR A 470 33.99 -1.31 -1.31
CA THR A 470 34.58 -0.22 -0.56
C THR A 470 34.85 -0.74 0.85
N ALA A 471 36.11 -0.80 1.23
CA ALA A 471 36.54 -1.16 2.57
C ALA A 471 35.78 -0.34 3.63
N SER A 472 35.45 -0.97 4.77
CA SER A 472 34.92 -0.24 5.91
C SER A 472 35.91 0.85 6.28
N VAL A 473 35.43 2.10 6.41
CA VAL A 473 36.30 3.23 6.79
C VAL A 473 36.65 3.07 8.26
N THR A 474 37.86 2.65 8.52
CA THR A 474 38.45 2.60 9.88
C THR A 474 39.21 3.86 10.25
N ASP A 475 39.55 4.70 9.27
CA ASP A 475 40.24 5.98 9.49
C ASP A 475 39.22 7.10 9.71
N LEU A 476 39.12 7.55 10.95
CA LEU A 476 38.20 8.62 11.32
C LEU A 476 38.77 10.03 11.00
N SER A 477 40.02 10.15 10.54
CA SER A 477 40.67 11.46 10.25
C SER A 477 39.96 12.21 9.10
N MET A 478 39.26 11.49 8.22
CA MET A 478 38.44 12.11 7.19
C MET A 478 37.34 13.02 7.73
N PHE A 479 36.99 12.89 9.02
CA PHE A 479 35.95 13.70 9.65
C PHE A 479 36.49 14.93 10.39
N ASP A 480 37.82 15.15 10.44
CA ASP A 480 38.43 16.24 11.22
C ASP A 480 37.95 17.61 10.69
N GLU A 481 37.86 17.80 9.39
CA GLU A 481 37.53 19.06 8.74
C GLU A 481 36.03 19.29 8.47
N VAL A 482 35.13 18.42 8.93
CA VAL A 482 33.68 18.57 8.70
C VAL A 482 32.98 19.13 9.94
N ASP A 483 31.88 19.85 9.74
CA ASP A 483 31.07 20.44 10.81
C ASP A 483 30.14 19.39 11.47
N ALA A 484 29.62 18.42 10.69
CA ALA A 484 28.82 17.32 11.19
C ALA A 484 28.87 16.10 10.24
N ILE A 485 28.39 14.97 10.74
CA ILE A 485 28.31 13.69 10.01
C ILE A 485 26.83 13.40 9.74
N ILE A 486 26.50 13.14 8.48
CA ILE A 486 25.18 12.66 8.05
C ILE A 486 25.31 11.17 7.75
N PHE A 487 24.81 10.32 8.65
CA PHE A 487 24.76 8.88 8.46
C PHE A 487 23.45 8.52 7.78
N VAL A 488 23.50 7.88 6.61
CA VAL A 488 22.35 7.44 5.82
C VAL A 488 22.30 5.92 5.83
N GLY A 489 21.38 5.36 6.56
CA GLY A 489 21.28 3.91 6.75
C GLY A 489 19.87 3.46 7.11
N GLY A 490 19.77 2.27 7.63
CA GLY A 490 18.48 1.63 7.97
C GLY A 490 18.33 0.28 7.29
N LEU A 491 17.24 0.09 6.57
CA LEU A 491 16.92 -1.15 5.87
C LEU A 491 16.93 -0.96 4.35
N SER A 492 16.50 -2.00 3.62
CA SER A 492 16.36 -1.98 2.17
C SER A 492 15.23 -2.92 1.75
N PRO A 493 14.50 -2.61 0.66
CA PRO A 493 13.53 -3.53 0.07
C PRO A 493 14.14 -4.87 -0.39
N LYS A 494 15.48 -4.98 -0.41
CA LYS A 494 16.21 -6.24 -0.65
C LYS A 494 16.34 -7.12 0.60
N LEU A 495 15.99 -6.60 1.77
CA LEU A 495 16.07 -7.29 3.06
C LEU A 495 14.69 -7.61 3.64
N GLU A 496 13.72 -6.71 3.44
CA GLU A 496 12.34 -6.87 3.90
C GLU A 496 11.37 -6.72 2.72
N GLY A 497 10.34 -7.55 2.67
CA GLY A 497 9.35 -7.52 1.59
C GLY A 497 8.55 -8.80 1.51
N GLU A 498 7.87 -8.99 0.39
CA GLU A 498 7.16 -10.21 0.05
C GLU A 498 8.13 -11.37 -0.10
N GLU A 499 7.71 -12.56 0.35
CA GLU A 499 8.45 -13.81 0.35
C GLU A 499 9.73 -13.82 -0.53
N MET A 500 10.87 -13.68 0.12
CA MET A 500 12.14 -13.51 -0.58
C MET A 500 13.24 -14.33 0.08
N ARG A 501 14.23 -14.76 -0.73
CA ARG A 501 15.43 -15.40 -0.22
C ARG A 501 16.38 -14.34 0.33
N VAL A 502 16.51 -14.29 1.65
CA VAL A 502 17.38 -13.33 2.32
C VAL A 502 18.41 -14.09 3.17
N ASN A 503 19.69 -13.93 2.85
CA ASN A 503 20.78 -14.52 3.60
C ASN A 503 21.56 -13.46 4.39
N PHE A 504 20.83 -12.78 5.31
CA PHE A 504 21.38 -11.78 6.22
C PHE A 504 20.89 -12.03 7.64
N LYS A 505 21.78 -11.75 8.61
CA LYS A 505 21.46 -11.88 10.04
C LYS A 505 20.31 -10.91 10.41
N GLY A 506 19.29 -11.44 11.07
CA GLY A 506 18.12 -10.64 11.48
C GLY A 506 16.95 -10.67 10.49
N PHE A 507 17.04 -11.50 9.42
CA PHE A 507 16.02 -11.62 8.38
C PHE A 507 15.72 -13.08 8.05
N LYS A 508 14.47 -13.37 7.64
CA LYS A 508 14.03 -14.70 7.20
C LYS A 508 12.85 -14.57 6.25
N GLY A 509 12.97 -15.05 5.00
CA GLY A 509 11.88 -15.14 4.04
C GLY A 509 11.18 -13.82 3.68
N GLY A 510 11.87 -12.70 3.86
CA GLY A 510 11.30 -11.36 3.67
C GLY A 510 10.91 -10.65 4.98
N ASP A 511 10.68 -11.39 6.05
CA ASP A 511 10.41 -10.85 7.39
C ASP A 511 11.70 -10.57 8.17
N ARG A 512 11.56 -9.78 9.22
CA ARG A 512 12.60 -9.54 10.21
C ARG A 512 12.44 -10.54 11.36
N THR A 513 13.58 -11.08 11.84
CA THR A 513 13.63 -11.89 13.08
C THR A 513 14.01 -11.05 14.30
N SER A 514 14.46 -9.80 14.07
CA SER A 514 14.74 -8.79 15.07
C SER A 514 14.40 -7.41 14.52
N ILE A 515 13.78 -6.56 15.32
CA ILE A 515 13.51 -5.16 14.92
C ILE A 515 14.66 -4.20 15.21
N GLU A 516 15.75 -4.69 15.77
CA GLU A 516 16.95 -3.88 16.04
C GLU A 516 17.61 -3.39 14.73
N LEU A 517 18.26 -2.23 14.78
CA LEU A 517 19.10 -1.79 13.65
C LEU A 517 20.21 -2.84 13.42
N PRO A 518 20.51 -3.23 12.15
CA PRO A 518 21.58 -4.18 11.88
C PRO A 518 22.89 -3.83 12.57
N GLU A 519 23.53 -4.82 13.21
CA GLU A 519 24.70 -4.66 14.08
C GLU A 519 25.86 -3.92 13.40
N THR A 520 26.07 -4.15 12.10
CA THR A 520 27.10 -3.46 11.31
C THR A 520 26.94 -1.94 11.34
N GLN A 521 25.71 -1.48 11.21
CA GLN A 521 25.39 -0.04 11.24
C GLN A 521 25.44 0.52 12.66
N ARG A 522 24.90 -0.22 13.63
CA ARG A 522 24.93 0.14 15.05
C ARG A 522 26.36 0.34 15.53
N ALA A 523 27.25 -0.63 15.26
CA ALA A 523 28.65 -0.54 15.61
C ALA A 523 29.34 0.67 14.95
N TYR A 524 29.05 0.93 13.68
CA TYR A 524 29.65 2.05 12.96
C TYR A 524 29.18 3.41 13.51
N ILE A 525 27.92 3.57 13.87
CA ILE A 525 27.41 4.80 14.54
C ILE A 525 28.14 5.03 15.88
N GLN A 526 28.41 3.98 16.64
CA GLN A 526 29.18 4.10 17.90
C GLN A 526 30.63 4.50 17.64
N GLU A 527 31.27 4.06 16.56
CA GLU A 527 32.59 4.54 16.14
C GLU A 527 32.55 6.02 15.73
N LEU A 528 31.55 6.44 14.94
CA LEU A 528 31.37 7.83 14.54
C LEU A 528 31.20 8.76 15.75
N LYS A 529 30.55 8.32 16.82
CA LYS A 529 30.38 9.07 18.05
C LYS A 529 31.73 9.46 18.70
N LYS A 530 32.80 8.65 18.49
CA LYS A 530 34.16 8.95 19.04
C LYS A 530 34.79 10.17 18.40
N THR A 531 34.33 10.62 17.22
CA THR A 531 34.80 11.85 16.57
C THR A 531 34.41 13.12 17.35
N GLY A 532 33.38 13.02 18.21
CA GLY A 532 32.81 14.18 18.91
C GLY A 532 32.01 15.13 18.00
N LYS A 533 31.87 14.83 16.72
CA LYS A 533 31.07 15.62 15.78
C LYS A 533 29.58 15.35 15.98
N PRO A 534 28.69 16.33 15.71
CA PRO A 534 27.25 16.08 15.65
C PRO A 534 26.93 15.02 14.60
N ILE A 535 26.03 14.09 14.95
CA ILE A 535 25.58 13.02 14.04
C ILE A 535 24.11 13.22 13.71
N ILE A 536 23.82 13.29 12.41
CA ILE A 536 22.45 13.35 11.85
C ILE A 536 22.17 11.99 11.22
N PHE A 537 21.21 11.25 11.75
CA PHE A 537 20.83 9.96 11.19
C PHE A 537 19.63 10.13 10.24
N VAL A 538 19.85 9.92 8.95
CA VAL A 538 18.80 9.75 7.94
C VAL A 538 18.48 8.26 7.86
N HIS A 539 17.39 7.87 8.45
CA HIS A 539 16.94 6.49 8.55
C HIS A 539 15.97 6.15 7.42
N LEU A 540 16.34 5.19 6.57
CA LEU A 540 15.51 4.68 5.47
C LEU A 540 15.04 3.26 5.81
N SER A 541 13.74 3.04 5.86
CA SER A 541 13.14 1.73 6.14
C SER A 541 11.67 1.69 5.74
N GLY A 542 11.15 0.50 5.46
CA GLY A 542 9.72 0.26 5.28
C GLY A 542 9.01 -0.14 6.58
N SER A 543 9.71 -0.27 7.69
CA SER A 543 9.18 -0.72 8.97
C SER A 543 9.73 0.07 10.15
N ALA A 544 9.11 -0.07 11.33
CA ALA A 544 9.66 0.48 12.56
C ALA A 544 10.93 -0.28 12.98
N VAL A 545 11.97 0.47 13.38
CA VAL A 545 13.26 -0.07 13.82
C VAL A 545 13.52 0.35 15.28
N ALA A 546 13.92 -0.60 16.12
CA ALA A 546 14.37 -0.31 17.47
C ALA A 546 15.76 0.31 17.43
N MET A 547 15.82 1.60 17.71
CA MET A 547 17.04 2.41 17.58
C MET A 547 17.33 3.22 18.87
N ALA A 548 17.08 2.64 20.05
CA ALA A 548 17.32 3.33 21.30
C ALA A 548 18.80 3.75 21.50
N PRO A 549 19.82 2.90 21.19
CA PRO A 549 21.23 3.30 21.24
C PRO A 549 21.58 4.41 20.24
N GLU A 550 20.98 4.38 19.05
CA GLU A 550 21.20 5.39 18.01
C GLU A 550 20.54 6.72 18.42
N ALA A 551 19.37 6.65 19.06
CA ALA A 551 18.72 7.83 19.60
C ALA A 551 19.54 8.51 20.71
N GLU A 552 20.38 7.76 21.44
CA GLU A 552 21.34 8.33 22.40
C GLU A 552 22.60 8.89 21.72
N ALA A 553 23.03 8.28 20.62
CA ALA A 553 24.26 8.65 19.92
C ALA A 553 24.08 9.85 18.98
N CYS A 554 22.94 9.99 18.33
CA CYS A 554 22.69 10.98 17.29
C CYS A 554 22.02 12.24 17.83
N ASP A 555 22.34 13.40 17.24
CA ASP A 555 21.74 14.70 17.58
C ASP A 555 20.39 14.90 16.92
N ALA A 556 20.22 14.39 15.69
CA ALA A 556 18.94 14.37 14.99
C ALA A 556 18.70 13.05 14.29
N ILE A 557 17.42 12.66 14.15
CA ILE A 557 16.99 11.47 13.42
C ILE A 557 15.83 11.88 12.51
N LEU A 558 16.01 11.68 11.20
CA LEU A 558 15.01 11.88 10.19
C LEU A 558 14.61 10.52 9.60
N GLN A 559 13.36 10.10 9.78
CA GLN A 559 12.78 8.95 9.11
C GLN A 559 12.39 9.36 7.69
N GLY A 560 13.10 8.80 6.70
CA GLY A 560 12.91 9.12 5.28
C GLY A 560 12.08 8.08 4.54
N TRP A 561 11.76 6.93 5.15
CA TRP A 561 11.05 5.81 4.53
C TRP A 561 11.74 5.29 3.26
N TYR A 562 11.01 4.66 2.35
CA TYR A 562 11.39 4.44 0.95
C TYR A 562 10.66 5.51 0.14
N ALA A 563 11.33 6.64 -0.10
CA ALA A 563 10.67 7.90 -0.44
C ALA A 563 10.50 8.15 -1.95
N GLY A 564 10.64 7.09 -2.79
CA GLY A 564 10.45 7.20 -4.23
C GLY A 564 11.58 7.95 -4.95
N GLN A 565 11.35 8.26 -6.22
CA GLN A 565 12.36 8.82 -7.13
C GLN A 565 12.94 10.17 -6.70
N ALA A 566 12.20 10.96 -5.93
CA ALA A 566 12.59 12.28 -5.44
C ALA A 566 13.04 12.28 -3.97
N GLY A 567 13.25 11.08 -3.38
CA GLY A 567 13.51 10.92 -1.96
C GLY A 567 14.74 11.66 -1.47
N GLY A 568 15.85 11.62 -2.21
CA GLY A 568 17.08 12.31 -1.82
C GLY A 568 16.94 13.83 -1.83
N GLU A 569 16.18 14.37 -2.77
CA GLU A 569 15.87 15.80 -2.84
C GLU A 569 15.01 16.24 -1.64
N ALA A 570 13.97 15.47 -1.31
CA ALA A 570 13.11 15.74 -0.16
C ALA A 570 13.86 15.67 1.17
N VAL A 571 14.75 14.68 1.34
CA VAL A 571 15.65 14.58 2.50
C VAL A 571 16.53 15.82 2.61
N ALA A 572 17.20 16.24 1.52
CA ALA A 572 18.06 17.41 1.52
C ALA A 572 17.27 18.69 1.85
N ASP A 573 16.06 18.85 1.34
CA ASP A 573 15.18 19.99 1.65
C ASP A 573 14.90 20.11 3.15
N VAL A 574 14.64 18.99 3.81
CA VAL A 574 14.43 18.98 5.28
C VAL A 574 15.73 19.25 6.02
N LEU A 575 16.83 18.59 5.63
CA LEU A 575 18.11 18.75 6.32
C LEU A 575 18.58 20.22 6.32
N PHE A 576 18.38 20.94 5.22
CA PHE A 576 18.82 22.33 5.05
C PHE A 576 17.72 23.37 5.27
N GLY A 577 16.52 22.96 5.71
CA GLY A 577 15.44 23.83 6.12
C GLY A 577 14.66 24.49 4.97
N ASP A 578 14.80 24.02 3.74
CA ASP A 578 14.00 24.45 2.59
C ASP A 578 12.56 23.91 2.70
N TYR A 579 12.38 22.82 3.42
CA TYR A 579 11.08 22.27 3.78
C TYR A 579 10.99 22.05 5.31
N ASN A 580 9.89 22.50 5.91
CA ASN A 580 9.63 22.31 7.33
C ASN A 580 8.87 20.99 7.54
N PRO A 581 9.47 19.93 8.11
CA PRO A 581 8.87 18.60 8.20
C PRO A 581 7.58 18.61 9.02
N ALA A 582 6.61 17.83 8.57
CA ALA A 582 5.33 17.64 9.25
C ALA A 582 4.81 16.20 9.18
N GLY A 583 5.60 15.26 8.67
CA GLY A 583 5.28 13.84 8.68
C GLY A 583 5.05 13.31 10.10
N ARG A 584 4.19 12.29 10.23
CA ARG A 584 3.86 11.63 11.50
C ARG A 584 3.92 10.13 11.31
N LEU A 585 4.46 9.42 12.31
CA LEU A 585 4.58 7.96 12.26
C LEU A 585 3.22 7.28 12.10
N PRO A 586 3.02 6.45 11.08
CA PRO A 586 1.83 5.61 10.93
C PRO A 586 1.95 4.29 11.72
N VAL A 587 3.07 4.06 12.39
CA VAL A 587 3.38 2.87 13.20
C VAL A 587 4.12 3.26 14.47
N THR A 588 3.97 2.44 15.51
CA THR A 588 4.71 2.57 16.77
C THR A 588 6.15 2.07 16.60
N PHE A 589 7.14 2.88 17.00
CA PHE A 589 8.54 2.46 17.12
C PHE A 589 8.80 1.97 18.54
N TYR A 590 8.96 0.65 18.70
CA TYR A 590 9.28 0.01 19.96
C TYR A 590 10.73 0.26 20.37
N ALA A 591 11.06 0.10 21.65
CA ALA A 591 12.42 0.32 22.13
C ALA A 591 13.37 -0.85 21.87
N SER A 592 12.83 -2.09 21.83
CA SER A 592 13.59 -3.31 21.61
C SER A 592 12.69 -4.48 21.21
N ASP A 593 13.29 -5.61 20.79
CA ASP A 593 12.58 -6.88 20.54
C ASP A 593 11.76 -7.37 21.74
N ALA A 594 12.20 -7.07 22.97
CA ALA A 594 11.52 -7.48 24.20
C ALA A 594 10.14 -6.84 24.41
N ASP A 595 9.82 -5.80 23.66
CA ASP A 595 8.52 -5.14 23.70
C ASP A 595 7.45 -5.83 22.85
N LEU A 596 7.86 -6.79 22.00
CA LEU A 596 6.96 -7.43 21.03
C LEU A 596 6.40 -8.75 21.59
N PRO A 597 5.11 -9.00 21.38
CA PRO A 597 4.51 -10.33 21.55
C PRO A 597 5.08 -11.36 20.55
N ASP A 598 4.60 -12.60 20.64
CA ASP A 598 4.91 -13.61 19.63
C ASP A 598 4.42 -13.15 18.25
N PHE A 599 5.20 -13.42 17.20
CA PHE A 599 4.87 -12.95 15.84
C PHE A 599 3.61 -13.64 15.28
N GLY A 600 3.37 -14.88 15.67
CA GLY A 600 2.18 -15.64 15.31
C GLY A 600 0.93 -15.29 16.13
N ASP A 601 1.06 -14.50 17.20
CA ASP A 601 -0.08 -14.07 18.03
C ASP A 601 -0.87 -12.96 17.32
N TYR A 602 -2.12 -13.25 16.96
CA TYR A 602 -3.02 -12.33 16.30
C TYR A 602 -3.98 -11.61 17.24
N ASP A 603 -3.97 -11.92 18.54
CA ASP A 603 -4.66 -11.11 19.52
C ASP A 603 -3.99 -9.74 19.67
N MET A 604 -4.77 -8.68 19.81
CA MET A 604 -4.24 -7.33 19.83
C MET A 604 -3.57 -6.86 21.14
N PRO A 605 -3.84 -7.45 22.31
CA PRO A 605 -3.14 -7.05 23.54
C PRO A 605 -1.62 -7.10 23.40
N GLY A 606 -0.94 -5.98 23.71
CA GLY A 606 0.50 -5.83 23.57
C GLY A 606 0.97 -5.27 22.22
N HIS A 607 0.12 -5.27 21.18
CA HIS A 607 0.42 -4.73 19.86
C HIS A 607 -0.07 -3.29 19.69
N THR A 608 0.62 -2.51 18.89
CA THR A 608 0.25 -1.17 18.42
C THR A 608 0.00 -0.16 19.55
N TYR A 609 -0.08 1.14 19.22
CA TYR A 609 -0.41 2.17 20.20
C TYR A 609 -1.76 1.95 20.90
N ARG A 610 -2.66 1.14 20.28
CA ARG A 610 -3.98 0.86 20.82
C ARG A 610 -3.94 0.00 22.06
N TYR A 611 -2.97 -0.94 22.17
CA TYR A 611 -2.93 -1.94 23.25
C TYR A 611 -1.57 -2.07 23.95
N PHE A 612 -0.48 -1.52 23.39
CA PHE A 612 0.84 -1.55 23.99
C PHE A 612 0.88 -0.69 25.25
N LYS A 613 1.11 -1.31 26.39
CA LYS A 613 1.15 -0.63 27.71
C LYS A 613 2.56 -0.17 28.11
N GLY A 614 3.57 -0.57 27.34
CA GLY A 614 4.95 -0.16 27.54
C GLY A 614 5.20 1.30 27.12
N LYS A 615 6.46 1.69 27.14
CA LYS A 615 6.88 3.02 26.68
C LYS A 615 7.55 2.88 25.30
N PRO A 616 6.90 3.26 24.21
CA PRO A 616 7.56 3.19 22.91
C PRO A 616 8.72 4.17 22.83
N LEU A 617 9.70 3.88 21.97
CA LEU A 617 10.78 4.81 21.65
C LEU A 617 10.21 6.07 20.98
N PHE A 618 9.38 5.87 19.93
CA PHE A 618 8.58 6.91 19.32
C PHE A 618 7.14 6.40 19.14
N PRO A 619 6.14 7.10 19.71
CA PRO A 619 4.75 6.62 19.63
C PRO A 619 4.15 6.85 18.25
N PHE A 620 3.11 6.11 17.91
CA PHE A 620 2.25 6.37 16.75
C PHE A 620 1.86 7.86 16.67
N GLY A 621 1.79 8.41 15.49
CA GLY A 621 1.45 9.82 15.28
C GLY A 621 2.56 10.81 15.66
N HIS A 622 3.73 10.33 16.15
CA HIS A 622 4.86 11.19 16.50
C HIS A 622 5.56 11.74 15.25
N GLY A 623 5.98 12.98 15.35
CA GLY A 623 6.81 13.67 14.39
C GLY A 623 7.03 15.11 14.87
N LEU A 624 8.25 15.61 14.73
CA LEU A 624 8.63 16.97 15.06
C LEU A 624 8.54 17.90 13.85
N SER A 625 8.50 19.18 14.12
CA SER A 625 8.55 20.25 13.13
C SER A 625 9.52 21.33 13.62
N PHE A 626 10.11 22.10 12.72
CA PHE A 626 10.85 23.32 13.09
C PHE A 626 9.89 24.37 13.66
N SER A 627 8.59 24.25 13.42
CA SER A 627 7.53 25.04 14.05
C SER A 627 7.07 24.42 15.37
N LYS A 628 6.53 25.26 16.26
CA LYS A 628 5.95 24.84 17.54
C LYS A 628 4.47 25.19 17.59
N PHE A 629 3.65 24.20 17.90
CA PHE A 629 2.20 24.37 17.95
C PHE A 629 1.68 24.27 19.38
N LYS A 630 0.64 25.06 19.69
CA LYS A 630 -0.06 25.02 20.98
C LYS A 630 -1.55 24.82 20.74
N TYR A 631 -2.08 23.75 21.30
CA TYR A 631 -3.49 23.44 21.29
C TYR A 631 -4.23 24.24 22.37
N ARG A 632 -5.44 24.71 22.06
CA ARG A 632 -6.36 25.34 23.00
C ARG A 632 -7.50 24.38 23.35
N ARG A 633 -8.39 24.78 24.28
CA ARG A 633 -9.55 23.96 24.66
C ARG A 633 -10.48 23.75 23.46
N ALA A 634 -10.69 22.48 23.09
CA ALA A 634 -11.63 22.10 22.05
C ALA A 634 -13.09 22.28 22.54
N LYS A 635 -14.01 22.40 21.57
CA LYS A 635 -15.46 22.46 21.82
C LYS A 635 -16.12 21.38 20.95
N TYR A 636 -17.02 20.61 21.58
CA TYR A 636 -17.90 19.68 20.88
C TYR A 636 -19.30 20.24 20.83
N ARG A 637 -19.83 20.43 19.65
CA ARG A 637 -21.17 20.93 19.43
C ARG A 637 -21.72 20.46 18.09
N ASP A 638 -22.99 20.05 18.07
CA ASP A 638 -23.71 19.65 16.86
C ASP A 638 -22.95 18.56 16.04
N GLY A 639 -22.39 17.53 16.72
CA GLY A 639 -21.66 16.46 16.10
C GLY A 639 -20.24 16.83 15.58
N VAL A 640 -19.77 18.05 15.83
CA VAL A 640 -18.45 18.52 15.35
C VAL A 640 -17.54 18.91 16.51
N LEU A 641 -16.32 18.37 16.49
CA LEU A 641 -15.25 18.76 17.41
C LEU A 641 -14.41 19.88 16.77
N ARG A 642 -14.39 21.06 17.41
CA ARG A 642 -13.62 22.23 16.97
C ARG A 642 -12.37 22.40 17.83
N ILE A 643 -11.19 22.29 17.22
CA ILE A 643 -9.90 22.29 17.91
C ILE A 643 -9.08 23.50 17.46
N PRO A 644 -8.91 24.52 18.32
CA PRO A 644 -8.05 25.64 18.00
C PRO A 644 -6.57 25.27 18.20
N VAL A 645 -5.74 25.45 17.17
CA VAL A 645 -4.29 25.28 17.18
C VAL A 645 -3.59 26.60 16.83
N LYS A 646 -2.48 26.93 17.48
CA LYS A 646 -1.69 28.13 17.22
C LYS A 646 -0.25 27.76 16.94
N ASN A 647 0.30 28.24 15.84
CA ASN A 647 1.74 28.27 15.62
C ASN A 647 2.35 29.38 16.48
N VAL A 648 3.25 29.03 17.41
CA VAL A 648 3.89 29.96 18.32
C VAL A 648 5.34 30.28 17.93
N SER A 649 5.79 29.73 16.79
CA SER A 649 7.10 29.99 16.21
C SER A 649 7.09 31.14 15.19
N LYS A 650 8.27 31.44 14.64
CA LYS A 650 8.50 32.52 13.65
C LYS A 650 8.46 32.02 12.21
N ILE A 651 8.29 30.73 11.99
CA ILE A 651 8.24 30.09 10.67
C ILE A 651 6.90 29.42 10.47
N ASP A 652 6.45 29.41 9.23
CA ASP A 652 5.24 28.71 8.80
C ASP A 652 5.44 27.19 8.96
N GLY A 653 4.38 26.44 9.14
CA GLY A 653 4.47 24.98 9.19
C GLY A 653 3.09 24.34 9.23
N ASP A 654 3.07 23.07 8.86
CA ASP A 654 1.88 22.25 8.96
C ASP A 654 1.82 21.56 10.32
N GLU A 655 0.61 21.42 10.83
CA GLU A 655 0.31 20.57 11.98
C GLU A 655 -0.67 19.48 11.60
N VAL A 656 -0.41 18.25 12.06
CA VAL A 656 -1.33 17.13 11.93
C VAL A 656 -2.09 17.00 13.24
N VAL A 657 -3.30 17.53 13.27
CA VAL A 657 -4.20 17.44 14.41
C VAL A 657 -4.82 16.06 14.45
N GLN A 658 -4.61 15.32 15.53
CA GLN A 658 -5.05 13.94 15.73
C GLN A 658 -6.08 13.89 16.85
N VAL A 659 -7.15 13.12 16.66
CA VAL A 659 -8.24 12.94 17.61
C VAL A 659 -8.42 11.47 17.92
N TYR A 660 -8.25 11.13 19.19
CA TYR A 660 -8.44 9.77 19.70
C TYR A 660 -9.62 9.73 20.67
N ILE A 661 -10.28 8.59 20.72
CA ILE A 661 -11.39 8.37 21.65
C ILE A 661 -11.19 7.14 22.51
N LYS A 662 -11.77 7.17 23.71
CA LYS A 662 -11.96 6.03 24.61
C LYS A 662 -13.37 6.08 25.14
N LYS A 663 -14.16 5.02 24.96
CA LYS A 663 -15.45 4.87 25.62
C LYS A 663 -15.23 4.65 27.13
N ALA A 664 -15.93 5.40 27.96
CA ALA A 664 -15.59 5.47 29.38
C ALA A 664 -15.85 4.17 30.16
N ASP A 665 -16.80 3.37 29.70
CA ASP A 665 -17.22 2.09 30.28
C ASP A 665 -16.60 0.85 29.58
N ASP A 666 -15.85 1.05 28.51
CA ASP A 666 -15.14 -0.04 27.78
C ASP A 666 -13.78 -0.32 28.46
N VAL A 667 -13.79 -1.15 29.49
CA VAL A 667 -12.59 -1.42 30.32
C VAL A 667 -11.56 -2.24 29.59
N ASP A 668 -12.01 -3.25 28.84
CA ASP A 668 -11.13 -4.24 28.15
C ASP A 668 -10.76 -3.81 26.71
N GLY A 669 -11.30 -2.72 26.25
CA GLY A 669 -11.01 -2.18 24.94
C GLY A 669 -9.68 -1.43 24.86
N PRO A 670 -9.36 -0.90 23.68
CA PRO A 670 -8.08 -0.23 23.42
C PRO A 670 -7.83 0.94 24.39
N ILE A 671 -6.57 1.27 24.65
CA ILE A 671 -6.16 2.42 25.47
C ILE A 671 -6.84 3.69 24.91
N MET A 672 -6.79 3.84 23.61
CA MET A 672 -7.52 4.81 22.79
C MET A 672 -7.46 4.41 21.31
N SER A 673 -8.38 4.91 20.49
CA SER A 673 -8.40 4.68 19.05
C SER A 673 -8.48 5.99 18.28
N LEU A 674 -7.71 6.16 17.22
CA LEU A 674 -7.82 7.27 16.27
C LEU A 674 -9.23 7.25 15.65
N ARG A 675 -9.88 8.41 15.60
CA ARG A 675 -11.21 8.58 14.98
C ARG A 675 -11.33 9.91 14.24
N GLY A 676 -10.23 10.60 14.02
CA GLY A 676 -10.18 11.78 13.18
C GLY A 676 -8.80 12.41 13.15
N PHE A 677 -8.46 12.96 12.01
CA PHE A 677 -7.24 13.77 11.85
C PHE A 677 -7.43 14.81 10.74
N LYS A 678 -6.58 15.82 10.76
CA LYS A 678 -6.47 16.78 9.66
C LYS A 678 -5.07 17.39 9.66
N ARG A 679 -4.39 17.36 8.51
CA ARG A 679 -3.22 18.17 8.25
C ARG A 679 -3.67 19.59 7.92
N VAL A 680 -3.04 20.59 8.55
CA VAL A 680 -3.44 22.00 8.38
C VAL A 680 -2.22 22.92 8.37
N PRO A 681 -2.09 23.79 7.35
CA PRO A 681 -1.05 24.81 7.33
C PRO A 681 -1.39 25.93 8.34
N VAL A 682 -0.43 26.28 9.20
CA VAL A 682 -0.58 27.35 10.20
C VAL A 682 0.57 28.34 10.08
N LYS A 683 0.27 29.51 9.56
CA LYS A 683 1.24 30.62 9.43
C LYS A 683 1.87 31.00 10.77
N ALA A 684 3.12 31.48 10.74
CA ALA A 684 3.88 31.96 11.91
C ALA A 684 3.05 32.91 12.78
N GLY A 685 2.93 32.63 14.06
CA GLY A 685 2.17 33.42 15.02
C GLY A 685 0.64 33.36 14.87
N LYS A 686 0.10 32.71 13.84
CA LYS A 686 -1.35 32.62 13.54
C LYS A 686 -2.02 31.44 14.23
N LYS A 687 -3.36 31.41 14.12
CA LYS A 687 -4.21 30.34 14.63
C LYS A 687 -5.01 29.75 13.49
N ALA A 688 -5.28 28.46 13.59
CA ALA A 688 -6.28 27.74 12.80
C ALA A 688 -7.30 27.09 13.75
N VAL A 689 -8.49 26.79 13.26
CA VAL A 689 -9.48 25.97 13.95
C VAL A 689 -9.73 24.76 13.05
N VAL A 690 -9.43 23.59 13.58
CA VAL A 690 -9.65 22.32 12.88
C VAL A 690 -11.00 21.77 13.31
N GLU A 691 -11.83 21.41 12.36
CA GLU A 691 -13.12 20.78 12.56
C GLU A 691 -13.02 19.31 12.22
N ILE A 692 -13.39 18.46 13.16
CA ILE A 692 -13.45 16.99 12.98
C ILE A 692 -14.89 16.55 13.20
N PRO A 693 -15.58 16.07 12.18
CA PRO A 693 -16.89 15.44 12.32
C PRO A 693 -16.79 14.21 13.23
N MET A 694 -17.74 14.08 14.15
CA MET A 694 -17.88 12.93 15.04
C MET A 694 -19.16 12.20 14.65
N SER A 695 -19.14 11.55 13.49
CA SER A 695 -20.25 10.74 12.95
C SER A 695 -20.38 9.39 13.68
N ALA A 696 -21.40 8.65 13.38
CA ALA A 696 -21.56 7.27 13.89
C ALA A 696 -20.34 6.39 13.54
N GLU A 697 -19.76 6.59 12.34
CA GLU A 697 -18.55 5.90 11.90
C GLU A 697 -17.32 6.19 12.78
N ASN A 698 -17.22 7.40 13.34
CA ASN A 698 -16.13 7.78 14.26
C ASN A 698 -16.30 7.19 15.66
N ILE A 699 -17.49 6.71 16.02
CA ILE A 699 -17.85 6.28 17.36
C ILE A 699 -18.40 4.86 17.45
N ASP A 700 -18.38 4.14 16.36
CA ASP A 700 -18.81 2.76 16.32
C ASP A 700 -17.83 1.81 17.01
N LEU A 701 -18.39 0.79 17.61
CA LEU A 701 -17.70 -0.32 18.23
C LEU A 701 -18.38 -1.63 17.82
N PHE A 702 -17.67 -2.73 17.94
CA PHE A 702 -18.26 -4.03 17.73
C PHE A 702 -19.26 -4.35 18.83
N ASN A 703 -20.48 -4.69 18.43
CA ASN A 703 -21.53 -5.12 19.33
C ASN A 703 -21.63 -6.66 19.30
N PRO A 704 -21.24 -7.38 20.37
CA PRO A 704 -21.25 -8.84 20.38
C PRO A 704 -22.68 -9.43 20.33
N GLU A 705 -23.71 -8.68 20.72
CA GLU A 705 -25.09 -9.16 20.68
C GLU A 705 -25.66 -9.20 19.25
N THR A 706 -25.29 -8.23 18.42
CA THR A 706 -25.75 -8.13 17.04
C THR A 706 -24.74 -8.68 16.02
N GLY A 707 -23.47 -8.89 16.43
CA GLY A 707 -22.38 -9.34 15.57
C GLY A 707 -21.95 -8.27 14.54
N LYS A 708 -22.20 -6.98 14.79
CA LYS A 708 -21.98 -5.87 13.85
C LYS A 708 -21.21 -4.71 14.50
N MET A 709 -20.55 -3.94 13.63
CA MET A 709 -20.06 -2.61 13.99
C MET A 709 -21.24 -1.64 14.06
N GLU A 710 -21.45 -1.02 15.20
CA GLU A 710 -22.60 -0.13 15.43
C GLU A 710 -22.20 1.12 16.23
N ALA A 711 -22.92 2.21 15.99
CA ALA A 711 -22.79 3.40 16.82
C ALA A 711 -22.99 3.04 18.30
N ALA A 712 -22.03 3.42 19.13
CA ALA A 712 -22.05 3.10 20.56
C ALA A 712 -22.28 4.38 21.38
N PRO A 713 -23.54 4.80 21.59
CA PRO A 713 -23.83 5.98 22.39
C PRO A 713 -23.29 5.84 23.81
N GLY A 714 -22.96 6.96 24.45
CA GLY A 714 -22.41 6.90 25.79
C GLY A 714 -21.47 8.05 26.14
N LYS A 715 -20.68 7.84 27.19
CA LYS A 715 -19.67 8.82 27.66
C LYS A 715 -18.32 8.47 27.04
N TYR A 716 -17.68 9.49 26.47
CA TYR A 716 -16.36 9.34 25.84
C TYR A 716 -15.35 10.33 26.43
N ILE A 717 -14.09 9.88 26.48
CA ILE A 717 -12.94 10.72 26.66
C ILE A 717 -12.33 10.92 25.26
N VAL A 718 -12.35 12.17 24.81
CA VAL A 718 -11.65 12.58 23.58
C VAL A 718 -10.31 13.12 23.95
N TYR A 719 -9.27 12.57 23.35
CA TYR A 719 -7.90 13.07 23.42
C TYR A 719 -7.56 13.74 22.09
N TYR A 720 -6.83 14.86 22.12
CA TYR A 720 -6.44 15.56 20.90
C TYR A 720 -5.08 16.23 21.03
N GLY A 721 -4.30 16.20 19.95
CA GLY A 721 -2.94 16.73 19.89
C GLY A 721 -2.23 16.31 18.60
N GLY A 722 -0.91 16.30 18.59
CA GLY A 722 -0.07 15.96 17.44
C GLY A 722 0.70 14.62 17.59
N THR A 723 0.23 13.70 18.45
CA THR A 723 0.88 12.41 18.72
C THR A 723 -0.07 11.53 19.54
N SER A 724 0.15 10.22 19.58
CA SER A 724 -0.58 9.32 20.50
C SER A 724 -0.02 9.30 21.93
N ASP A 725 1.05 10.00 22.24
CA ASP A 725 1.56 10.12 23.61
C ASP A 725 0.50 10.77 24.53
N ILE A 726 -0.18 9.95 25.31
CA ILE A 726 -1.29 10.36 26.17
C ILE A 726 -0.90 11.46 27.19
N THR A 727 0.39 11.56 27.51
CA THR A 727 0.91 12.58 28.46
C THR A 727 0.97 13.97 27.82
N LYS A 728 1.03 14.05 26.49
CA LYS A 728 1.07 15.28 25.69
C LYS A 728 -0.28 15.71 25.16
N LEU A 729 -1.28 14.83 25.22
CA LEU A 729 -2.63 15.08 24.70
C LEU A 729 -3.49 15.92 25.65
N ARG A 730 -4.31 16.76 25.05
CA ARG A 730 -5.42 17.39 25.78
C ARG A 730 -6.62 16.47 25.83
N LYS A 731 -7.49 16.67 26.85
CA LYS A 731 -8.66 15.84 27.12
C LYS A 731 -9.94 16.65 27.11
N LEU A 732 -11.01 16.07 26.57
CA LEU A 732 -12.36 16.58 26.62
C LEU A 732 -13.32 15.40 26.89
N LYS A 733 -14.18 15.51 27.89
CA LYS A 733 -15.27 14.55 28.12
C LYS A 733 -16.50 14.98 27.34
N ILE A 734 -17.08 14.09 26.57
CA ILE A 734 -18.29 14.31 25.79
C ILE A 734 -19.29 13.18 26.05
N THR A 735 -20.56 13.47 25.78
CA THR A 735 -21.60 12.46 25.73
C THR A 735 -22.18 12.47 24.33
N ILE A 736 -22.18 11.31 23.68
CA ILE A 736 -22.77 11.06 22.36
C ILE A 736 -24.11 10.38 22.62
N ARG A 737 -25.17 10.92 22.05
CA ARG A 737 -26.55 10.48 22.25
C ARG A 737 -27.07 9.78 21.01
#